data_cade5acef49f68c62344d37717d19593
#
_entry.id   cade5acef49f68c62344d37717d19593
#
_cell.length_a   1.000
_cell.length_b   1.000
_cell.length_c   1.000
_cell.angle_alpha   90.00
_cell.angle_beta   90.00
_cell.angle_gamma   90.00
#
_symmetry.space_group_name_H-M   'P 1'
#
loop_
_entity.id
_entity.type
_entity.pdbx_description
1 polymer ?
#
loop_
_entity_poly.entity_id
_entity_poly.type
_entity_poly.pdbx_seq_one_letter_code
_entity_poly.pdbx_strand_id
1 'polypeptide(L)'
;MDKDHYVSTEYNIPLIENRADPYICKHEDGTYYFTASVPEYDRIILRKADTIDGLKSAAEKTLWVRHDSGPMSCHIWAPEIHCISGAWYIYFAAGDRDDIWKIRPYVLRNKGNPMEDEWEELGPMKAVEEQEPDKFSFQDFSLDMTVFQYQGKWYCVWAEKVNIGKKISNLYIAEMETPNRLKTAQVLLSAPDYEWERRGFWVNEGAAVLKKNGKLFLTYSASSTGADYCMGMLSLRRGGDPLDPQDWTKSRKPVVKTDVEKGIFGPGHNCFVKSEDGLTDIMVFHARQYDKIQGDPLYDENRHTYTLPVEWDENEEPVFRFRKNRRPNILMMVVDHQAFYGHSRVQTPYFDRLVEEGVFFERTYCSSPLCMPSRKTMMTGLYPHHHGQTDNSFETPCDSHETYVDVLREAGYRNYYFGKWHACAGKPSDLGCLGVSYPDYSNPYHQPEYEEYRNRKKLPPARMRVEMNLCEKGWIDDVKEGDIYDFPRELTNEALSGILAGPKECHEAYYVADMACRQLEELKQEELNREKEKGSGQVPFMMRVDFWGPHQPYCPTEEFAALYPPESIEEYPSFADDLAGKPESYLFDTGRETSRERQLIRPNPMEWSRWQKILSRCYGQITMVDEAAGRVIEKLRELHLGENTLIIWTADHGDALACHGGHFDKAFYLPEEVLRIPLAMAYPGVLPKNRVCRKLITNCDLAPTIVSAAGGSFHLPVDGDDILRLFTEQKPCWRTAVLAETYGHLARWRAEAVVWQQYKYVDNHEAMEELYDLEADPYELHNLALDEEYQVLLMKMRMKRLELKPE
;
A
#
# COMPACT_ATOMS: atom_id res chain seq x y z
N MET A 1 11.48 -16.17 -7.49
CA MET A 1 11.16 -15.04 -8.40
C MET A 1 9.67 -14.77 -8.23
N ASP A 2 9.33 -13.92 -7.30
CA ASP A 2 7.93 -13.58 -7.00
C ASP A 2 7.60 -12.30 -7.75
N LYS A 3 6.61 -12.42 -8.64
CA LYS A 3 6.11 -11.34 -9.48
C LYS A 3 4.76 -10.87 -8.94
N ASP A 4 4.78 -10.12 -7.86
CA ASP A 4 3.57 -9.40 -7.42
C ASP A 4 3.65 -7.98 -7.99
N HIS A 5 3.01 -7.77 -9.14
CA HIS A 5 2.79 -6.44 -9.72
C HIS A 5 1.33 -6.06 -9.52
N TYR A 6 1.13 -4.98 -8.81
CA TYR A 6 -0.18 -4.36 -8.63
C TYR A 6 -0.32 -3.20 -9.60
N VAL A 7 -1.37 -3.22 -10.41
CA VAL A 7 -1.75 -2.07 -11.24
C VAL A 7 -2.56 -1.12 -10.36
N SER A 8 -1.99 0.02 -10.03
CA SER A 8 -2.74 1.11 -9.39
C SER A 8 -3.77 1.64 -10.39
N THR A 9 -5.04 1.33 -10.16
CA THR A 9 -6.14 1.81 -11.02
C THR A 9 -6.94 2.86 -10.29
N GLU A 10 -6.65 4.12 -10.60
CA GLU A 10 -7.50 5.25 -10.24
C GLU A 10 -8.66 5.31 -11.25
N TYR A 11 -9.79 4.60 -11.01
CA TYR A 11 -10.90 4.51 -11.96
C TYR A 11 -11.75 5.75 -12.12
N ASN A 12 -11.54 6.82 -11.39
CA ASN A 12 -12.08 8.15 -11.64
C ASN A 12 -11.08 9.06 -12.38
N ILE A 13 -9.86 8.59 -12.65
CA ILE A 13 -8.92 9.23 -13.57
C ILE A 13 -8.88 8.38 -14.83
N PRO A 14 -9.17 8.94 -16.01
CA PRO A 14 -9.08 8.20 -17.26
C PRO A 14 -7.65 7.70 -17.51
N LEU A 15 -7.54 6.45 -17.96
CA LEU A 15 -6.29 5.96 -18.52
C LEU A 15 -5.95 6.76 -19.79
N ILE A 16 -6.95 6.94 -20.68
CA ILE A 16 -6.80 7.72 -21.90
C ILE A 16 -8.06 8.54 -22.12
N GLU A 17 -7.89 9.86 -22.27
CA GLU A 17 -9.02 10.77 -22.53
C GLU A 17 -9.50 10.68 -23.98
N ASN A 18 -10.81 10.92 -24.19
CA ASN A 18 -11.45 11.03 -25.50
C ASN A 18 -11.20 9.82 -26.40
N ARG A 19 -11.24 8.62 -25.82
CA ARG A 19 -11.14 7.33 -26.52
C ARG A 19 -12.28 6.42 -26.04
N ALA A 20 -13.31 6.32 -26.89
CA ALA A 20 -14.44 5.42 -26.68
C ALA A 20 -14.13 4.01 -27.18
N ASP A 21 -14.94 3.03 -26.76
CA ASP A 21 -14.86 1.64 -27.25
C ASP A 21 -13.44 1.07 -27.20
N PRO A 22 -12.78 1.14 -26.01
CA PRO A 22 -11.36 0.81 -25.88
C PRO A 22 -11.10 -0.68 -25.98
N TYR A 23 -10.00 -1.03 -26.65
CA TYR A 23 -9.51 -2.39 -26.70
C TYR A 23 -8.00 -2.44 -26.39
N ILE A 24 -7.62 -3.29 -25.44
CA ILE A 24 -6.21 -3.56 -25.12
C ILE A 24 -5.91 -5.04 -25.36
N CYS A 25 -4.90 -5.31 -26.20
CA CYS A 25 -4.35 -6.63 -26.43
C CYS A 25 -2.97 -6.75 -25.79
N LYS A 26 -2.74 -7.76 -24.97
CA LYS A 26 -1.41 -8.14 -24.48
C LYS A 26 -0.84 -9.23 -25.34
N HIS A 27 0.27 -8.97 -26.02
CA HIS A 27 0.99 -9.94 -26.85
C HIS A 27 1.86 -10.89 -25.98
N GLU A 28 2.27 -12.03 -26.54
CA GLU A 28 3.06 -13.05 -25.85
C GLU A 28 4.43 -12.54 -25.33
N ASP A 29 5.00 -11.53 -25.99
CA ASP A 29 6.25 -10.88 -25.56
C ASP A 29 6.07 -9.91 -24.37
N GLY A 30 4.83 -9.76 -23.86
CA GLY A 30 4.48 -8.86 -22.77
C GLY A 30 4.06 -7.47 -23.20
N THR A 31 4.16 -7.12 -24.49
CA THR A 31 3.78 -5.80 -25.02
C THR A 31 2.26 -5.62 -25.02
N TYR A 32 1.81 -4.42 -24.62
CA TYR A 32 0.40 -4.00 -24.73
C TYR A 32 0.19 -3.13 -25.95
N TYR A 33 -0.90 -3.41 -26.66
CA TYR A 33 -1.40 -2.62 -27.79
C TYR A 33 -2.78 -2.10 -27.47
N PHE A 34 -3.01 -0.80 -27.68
CA PHE A 34 -4.29 -0.12 -27.43
C PHE A 34 -4.84 0.48 -28.72
N THR A 35 -6.11 0.22 -28.96
CA THR A 35 -6.90 0.87 -30.01
C THR A 35 -8.27 1.30 -29.44
N ALA A 36 -8.94 2.26 -30.07
CA ALA A 36 -10.23 2.77 -29.66
C ALA A 36 -10.90 3.60 -30.77
N SER A 37 -12.18 3.88 -30.64
CA SER A 37 -12.86 4.88 -31.46
C SER A 37 -12.33 6.29 -31.15
N VAL A 38 -11.89 7.00 -32.17
CA VAL A 38 -11.51 8.42 -32.08
C VAL A 38 -12.75 9.32 -32.23
N PRO A 39 -12.79 10.54 -31.64
CA PRO A 39 -13.97 11.43 -31.72
C PRO A 39 -14.44 11.76 -33.13
N GLU A 40 -13.51 11.84 -34.09
CA GLU A 40 -13.82 12.15 -35.50
C GLU A 40 -14.39 10.97 -36.27
N TYR A 41 -14.31 9.74 -35.75
CA TYR A 41 -14.76 8.50 -36.43
C TYR A 41 -14.26 8.32 -37.87
N ASP A 42 -12.99 8.66 -38.09
CA ASP A 42 -12.40 8.74 -39.42
C ASP A 42 -11.15 7.88 -39.62
N ARG A 43 -10.61 7.29 -38.60
CA ARG A 43 -9.35 6.53 -38.63
C ARG A 43 -9.27 5.45 -37.55
N ILE A 44 -8.35 4.52 -37.74
CA ILE A 44 -7.93 3.52 -36.74
C ILE A 44 -6.55 3.90 -36.21
N ILE A 45 -6.42 3.93 -34.89
CA ILE A 45 -5.18 4.28 -34.21
C ILE A 45 -4.61 3.08 -33.44
N LEU A 46 -3.31 3.10 -33.14
CA LEU A 46 -2.65 2.14 -32.27
C LEU A 46 -1.62 2.84 -31.38
N ARG A 47 -1.61 2.48 -30.10
CA ARG A 47 -0.55 2.80 -29.16
C ARG A 47 0.13 1.51 -28.70
N LYS A 48 1.40 1.60 -28.32
CA LYS A 48 2.22 0.46 -27.85
C LYS A 48 2.97 0.87 -26.57
N ALA A 49 2.95 -0.01 -25.55
CA ALA A 49 3.72 0.18 -24.33
C ALA A 49 4.04 -1.19 -23.66
N ASP A 50 4.99 -1.19 -22.74
CA ASP A 50 5.33 -2.38 -21.94
C ASP A 50 4.40 -2.57 -20.74
N THR A 51 3.58 -1.56 -20.41
CA THR A 51 2.63 -1.57 -19.31
C THR A 51 1.30 -0.95 -19.72
N ILE A 52 0.21 -1.30 -19.03
CA ILE A 52 -1.11 -0.68 -19.25
C ILE A 52 -1.05 0.83 -18.98
N ASP A 53 -0.41 1.24 -17.87
CA ASP A 53 -0.27 2.66 -17.53
C ASP A 53 0.62 3.42 -18.53
N GLY A 54 1.63 2.77 -19.07
CA GLY A 54 2.49 3.33 -20.12
C GLY A 54 1.73 3.71 -21.40
N LEU A 55 0.56 3.11 -21.67
CA LEU A 55 -0.30 3.47 -22.81
C LEU A 55 -0.85 4.90 -22.71
N LYS A 56 -0.95 5.47 -21.50
CA LYS A 56 -1.38 6.85 -21.27
C LYS A 56 -0.52 7.86 -22.02
N SER A 57 0.79 7.71 -21.94
CA SER A 57 1.78 8.60 -22.55
C SER A 57 2.37 8.10 -23.86
N ALA A 58 2.00 6.88 -24.29
CA ALA A 58 2.51 6.28 -25.51
C ALA A 58 2.08 7.07 -26.75
N ALA A 59 2.99 7.21 -27.72
CA ALA A 59 2.71 7.86 -28.99
C ALA A 59 1.61 7.11 -29.75
N GLU A 60 0.64 7.85 -30.25
CA GLU A 60 -0.46 7.34 -31.05
C GLU A 60 -0.11 7.37 -32.54
N LYS A 61 -0.21 6.20 -33.21
CA LYS A 61 0.01 6.06 -34.63
C LYS A 61 -1.31 5.80 -35.34
N THR A 62 -1.60 6.53 -36.40
CA THR A 62 -2.69 6.22 -37.33
C THR A 62 -2.27 5.06 -38.22
N LEU A 63 -3.02 3.97 -38.20
CA LEU A 63 -2.77 2.77 -38.98
C LEU A 63 -3.52 2.78 -40.30
N TRP A 64 -4.73 3.29 -40.30
CA TRP A 64 -5.62 3.28 -41.44
C TRP A 64 -6.59 4.48 -41.34
N VAL A 65 -6.98 5.04 -42.51
CA VAL A 65 -7.90 6.18 -42.62
C VAL A 65 -9.05 5.78 -43.50
N ARG A 66 -10.25 6.26 -43.17
CA ARG A 66 -11.48 6.01 -43.93
C ARG A 66 -11.34 6.36 -45.41
N HIS A 67 -12.14 5.71 -46.27
CA HIS A 67 -12.27 6.05 -47.67
C HIS A 67 -12.97 7.40 -47.86
N ASP A 68 -12.79 8.02 -49.02
CA ASP A 68 -13.46 9.25 -49.37
C ASP A 68 -14.95 9.04 -49.71
N SER A 69 -15.33 7.85 -50.23
CA SER A 69 -16.70 7.49 -50.64
C SER A 69 -16.88 5.97 -50.59
N GLY A 70 -18.17 5.53 -50.62
CA GLY A 70 -18.55 4.12 -50.59
C GLY A 70 -18.34 3.46 -49.22
N PRO A 71 -18.21 2.12 -49.19
CA PRO A 71 -17.97 1.40 -47.94
C PRO A 71 -16.72 1.90 -47.20
N MET A 72 -16.77 1.87 -45.86
CA MET A 72 -15.70 2.33 -44.95
C MET A 72 -15.38 3.84 -45.08
N SER A 73 -16.34 4.66 -45.46
CA SER A 73 -16.15 6.11 -45.65
C SER A 73 -16.70 6.97 -44.51
N CYS A 74 -17.40 6.37 -43.52
CA CYS A 74 -17.84 7.04 -42.31
C CYS A 74 -18.03 6.07 -41.16
N HIS A 75 -18.23 6.61 -39.95
CA HIS A 75 -18.52 5.85 -38.71
C HIS A 75 -17.51 4.70 -38.49
N ILE A 76 -16.24 5.04 -38.43
CA ILE A 76 -15.17 4.06 -38.08
C ILE A 76 -15.21 3.85 -36.56
N TRP A 77 -15.84 2.73 -36.11
CA TRP A 77 -16.16 2.49 -34.72
C TRP A 77 -15.59 1.19 -34.19
N ALA A 78 -15.36 1.17 -32.87
CA ALA A 78 -15.06 0.00 -32.06
C ALA A 78 -13.98 -0.93 -32.67
N PRO A 79 -12.76 -0.43 -32.97
CA PRO A 79 -11.70 -1.29 -33.47
C PRO A 79 -11.17 -2.19 -32.36
N GLU A 80 -11.06 -3.51 -32.64
CA GLU A 80 -10.43 -4.50 -31.78
C GLU A 80 -9.23 -5.14 -32.46
N ILE A 81 -8.06 -5.15 -31.80
CA ILE A 81 -6.84 -5.78 -32.34
C ILE A 81 -6.60 -7.16 -31.73
N HIS A 82 -6.41 -8.16 -32.59
CA HIS A 82 -6.20 -9.56 -32.22
C HIS A 82 -5.03 -10.18 -32.95
N CYS A 83 -4.21 -10.99 -32.25
CA CYS A 83 -3.18 -11.82 -32.88
C CYS A 83 -3.75 -13.24 -33.06
N ILE A 84 -3.92 -13.69 -34.31
CA ILE A 84 -4.49 -15.00 -34.67
C ILE A 84 -3.48 -15.74 -35.55
N SER A 85 -2.97 -16.86 -35.07
CA SER A 85 -2.01 -17.69 -35.79
C SER A 85 -0.78 -16.93 -36.32
N GLY A 86 -0.28 -15.98 -35.54
CA GLY A 86 0.94 -15.22 -35.86
C GLY A 86 0.72 -14.03 -36.79
N ALA A 87 -0.52 -13.70 -37.15
CA ALA A 87 -0.86 -12.48 -37.88
C ALA A 87 -1.80 -11.60 -37.07
N TRP A 88 -1.74 -10.30 -37.29
CA TRP A 88 -2.58 -9.32 -36.63
C TRP A 88 -3.82 -9.02 -37.45
N TYR A 89 -4.95 -8.90 -36.77
CA TYR A 89 -6.23 -8.54 -37.35
C TYR A 89 -6.87 -7.41 -36.55
N ILE A 90 -7.48 -6.45 -37.23
CA ILE A 90 -8.35 -5.44 -36.61
C ILE A 90 -9.75 -5.63 -37.14
N TYR A 91 -10.70 -5.88 -36.22
CA TYR A 91 -12.12 -5.90 -36.49
C TYR A 91 -12.71 -4.55 -36.12
N PHE A 92 -13.52 -3.95 -36.97
CA PHE A 92 -14.13 -2.63 -36.73
C PHE A 92 -15.43 -2.50 -37.48
N ALA A 93 -16.30 -1.62 -37.02
CA ALA A 93 -17.51 -1.27 -37.74
C ALA A 93 -17.27 -0.03 -38.60
N ALA A 94 -17.87 -0.03 -39.80
CA ALA A 94 -17.82 1.11 -40.69
C ALA A 94 -19.08 1.23 -41.55
N GLY A 95 -19.39 2.48 -41.92
CA GLY A 95 -20.55 2.84 -42.78
C GLY A 95 -20.16 3.31 -44.15
N ASP A 96 -21.18 3.65 -44.93
CA ASP A 96 -21.09 4.19 -46.28
C ASP A 96 -21.63 5.62 -46.27
N ARG A 97 -20.95 6.61 -46.84
CA ARG A 97 -21.41 8.01 -46.87
C ARG A 97 -22.74 8.21 -47.60
N ASP A 98 -23.06 7.32 -48.53
CA ASP A 98 -24.33 7.39 -49.28
C ASP A 98 -25.51 6.85 -48.46
N ASP A 99 -25.18 5.97 -47.45
CA ASP A 99 -26.11 5.46 -46.43
C ASP A 99 -25.35 5.26 -45.11
N ILE A 100 -25.26 6.31 -44.32
CA ILE A 100 -24.43 6.38 -43.12
C ILE A 100 -24.76 5.32 -42.06
N TRP A 101 -25.97 4.75 -42.10
CA TRP A 101 -26.43 3.68 -41.20
C TRP A 101 -26.26 2.27 -41.79
N LYS A 102 -25.71 2.14 -42.99
CA LYS A 102 -25.33 0.88 -43.57
C LYS A 102 -24.00 0.41 -42.96
N ILE A 103 -24.02 0.19 -41.64
CA ILE A 103 -22.86 -0.23 -40.86
C ILE A 103 -22.65 -1.74 -41.00
N ARG A 104 -21.40 -2.17 -41.23
CA ARG A 104 -20.97 -3.57 -41.33
C ARG A 104 -19.66 -3.77 -40.63
N PRO A 105 -19.33 -4.99 -40.14
CA PRO A 105 -18.00 -5.33 -39.62
C PRO A 105 -17.01 -5.54 -40.76
N TYR A 106 -15.87 -4.92 -40.67
CA TYR A 106 -14.75 -5.01 -41.62
C TYR A 106 -13.52 -5.54 -40.93
N VAL A 107 -12.55 -6.07 -41.70
CA VAL A 107 -11.34 -6.69 -41.20
C VAL A 107 -10.12 -6.14 -41.93
N LEU A 108 -9.13 -5.67 -41.17
CA LEU A 108 -7.76 -5.41 -41.62
C LEU A 108 -6.84 -6.53 -41.16
N ARG A 109 -5.79 -6.77 -41.92
CA ARG A 109 -4.75 -7.77 -41.60
C ARG A 109 -3.36 -7.16 -41.71
N ASN A 110 -2.46 -7.55 -40.80
CA ASN A 110 -1.03 -7.28 -40.89
C ASN A 110 -0.27 -8.56 -40.53
N LYS A 111 0.72 -8.94 -41.35
CA LYS A 111 1.50 -10.19 -41.20
C LYS A 111 2.85 -9.97 -40.52
N GLY A 112 3.20 -8.75 -40.19
CA GLY A 112 4.47 -8.34 -39.62
C GLY A 112 4.31 -7.56 -38.34
N ASN A 113 5.05 -6.45 -38.22
CA ASN A 113 4.96 -5.57 -37.04
C ASN A 113 3.72 -4.64 -37.16
N PRO A 114 2.75 -4.73 -36.25
CA PRO A 114 1.52 -3.95 -36.33
C PRO A 114 1.73 -2.44 -36.24
N MET A 115 2.88 -1.99 -35.68
CA MET A 115 3.23 -0.58 -35.61
C MET A 115 4.00 -0.06 -36.84
N GLU A 116 4.60 -0.91 -37.64
CA GLU A 116 5.52 -0.48 -38.70
C GLU A 116 5.03 -0.85 -40.11
N ASP A 117 4.47 -2.05 -40.25
CA ASP A 117 4.09 -2.59 -41.56
C ASP A 117 2.68 -2.14 -41.99
N GLU A 118 2.41 -2.22 -43.28
CA GLU A 118 1.11 -1.83 -43.85
C GLU A 118 0.00 -2.82 -43.48
N TRP A 119 -1.22 -2.32 -43.37
CA TRP A 119 -2.43 -3.08 -43.11
C TRP A 119 -3.20 -3.33 -44.39
N GLU A 120 -3.51 -4.59 -44.68
CA GLU A 120 -4.27 -5.05 -45.82
C GLU A 120 -5.76 -5.09 -45.50
N GLU A 121 -6.59 -4.51 -46.35
CA GLU A 121 -8.05 -4.60 -46.24
C GLU A 121 -8.55 -5.96 -46.73
N LEU A 122 -9.14 -6.76 -45.84
CA LEU A 122 -9.78 -8.03 -46.22
C LEU A 122 -11.26 -7.84 -46.64
N GLY A 123 -11.78 -6.61 -46.50
CA GLY A 123 -13.15 -6.24 -46.75
C GLY A 123 -14.11 -6.61 -45.58
N PRO A 124 -15.43 -6.70 -45.86
CA PRO A 124 -16.41 -7.03 -44.83
C PRO A 124 -16.32 -8.48 -44.38
N MET A 125 -16.78 -8.74 -43.15
CA MET A 125 -17.00 -10.12 -42.72
C MET A 125 -17.96 -10.87 -43.65
N LYS A 126 -17.65 -12.13 -43.86
CA LYS A 126 -18.40 -13.00 -44.80
C LYS A 126 -19.23 -14.03 -44.02
N ALA A 127 -20.50 -14.17 -44.39
CA ALA A 127 -21.38 -15.22 -43.94
C ALA A 127 -20.94 -16.61 -44.53
N VAL A 128 -21.62 -17.67 -44.13
CA VAL A 128 -21.36 -19.05 -44.62
C VAL A 128 -21.71 -19.14 -46.12
N GLU A 129 -20.83 -19.76 -46.93
CA GLU A 129 -21.06 -19.89 -48.41
C GLU A 129 -21.56 -21.29 -48.87
N GLU A 130 -21.39 -22.36 -48.03
CA GLU A 130 -21.63 -23.74 -48.48
C GLU A 130 -23.07 -24.20 -48.24
N GLN A 131 -23.63 -24.90 -49.21
CA GLN A 131 -24.86 -25.71 -49.33
C GLN A 131 -26.16 -25.16 -48.69
N GLU A 132 -26.12 -24.42 -47.60
CA GLU A 132 -27.22 -23.58 -47.08
C GLU A 132 -26.64 -22.20 -46.77
N PRO A 133 -26.67 -21.27 -47.69
CA PRO A 133 -26.14 -19.92 -47.47
C PRO A 133 -26.85 -19.26 -46.27
N ASP A 134 -26.08 -18.79 -45.33
CA ASP A 134 -26.58 -17.95 -44.22
C ASP A 134 -27.15 -16.66 -44.85
N LYS A 135 -28.48 -16.54 -44.87
CA LYS A 135 -29.19 -15.38 -45.41
C LYS A 135 -29.42 -14.29 -44.38
N PHE A 136 -28.94 -14.48 -43.15
CA PHE A 136 -29.28 -13.62 -42.01
C PHE A 136 -28.08 -12.84 -41.45
N SER A 137 -26.89 -13.41 -41.44
CA SER A 137 -25.70 -12.74 -40.87
C SER A 137 -25.28 -11.55 -41.73
N PHE A 138 -25.03 -10.41 -41.04
CA PHE A 138 -24.55 -9.15 -41.64
C PHE A 138 -25.44 -8.52 -42.68
N GLN A 139 -26.75 -8.80 -42.65
CA GLN A 139 -27.71 -8.27 -43.61
C GLN A 139 -28.18 -6.85 -43.27
N ASP A 140 -28.29 -6.50 -42.02
CA ASP A 140 -28.68 -5.18 -41.52
C ASP A 140 -27.55 -4.51 -40.78
N PHE A 141 -27.79 -3.39 -40.09
CA PHE A 141 -26.86 -2.69 -39.24
C PHE A 141 -26.18 -3.66 -38.25
N SER A 142 -24.88 -3.88 -38.44
CA SER A 142 -24.08 -4.84 -37.70
C SER A 142 -22.76 -4.22 -37.22
N LEU A 143 -22.42 -4.36 -35.93
CA LEU A 143 -21.26 -3.69 -35.31
C LEU A 143 -20.69 -4.48 -34.15
N ASP A 144 -19.64 -3.94 -33.53
CA ASP A 144 -19.03 -4.37 -32.27
C ASP A 144 -18.67 -5.86 -32.29
N MET A 145 -17.85 -6.25 -33.25
CA MET A 145 -17.43 -7.64 -33.40
C MET A 145 -16.20 -7.94 -32.56
N THR A 146 -16.34 -8.87 -31.60
CA THR A 146 -15.21 -9.48 -30.88
C THR A 146 -14.98 -10.91 -31.31
N VAL A 147 -13.71 -11.36 -31.23
CA VAL A 147 -13.33 -12.74 -31.57
C VAL A 147 -12.57 -13.40 -30.42
N PHE A 148 -12.80 -14.70 -30.23
CA PHE A 148 -12.14 -15.45 -29.16
C PHE A 148 -11.98 -16.93 -29.49
N GLN A 149 -11.00 -17.56 -28.85
CA GLN A 149 -10.81 -19.01 -28.95
C GLN A 149 -11.40 -19.72 -27.72
N TYR A 150 -12.15 -20.79 -27.92
CA TYR A 150 -12.64 -21.66 -26.85
C TYR A 150 -12.57 -23.12 -27.32
N GLN A 151 -12.02 -24.02 -26.48
CA GLN A 151 -11.85 -25.45 -26.77
C GLN A 151 -11.21 -25.72 -28.16
N GLY A 152 -10.22 -24.91 -28.55
CA GLY A 152 -9.50 -25.07 -29.81
C GLY A 152 -10.19 -24.51 -31.06
N LYS A 153 -11.41 -23.98 -30.94
CA LYS A 153 -12.19 -23.38 -32.01
C LYS A 153 -12.23 -21.87 -31.87
N TRP A 154 -12.34 -21.14 -32.97
CA TRP A 154 -12.54 -19.72 -33.02
C TRP A 154 -14.01 -19.36 -33.17
N TYR A 155 -14.46 -18.41 -32.39
CA TYR A 155 -15.81 -17.86 -32.39
C TYR A 155 -15.74 -16.35 -32.56
N CYS A 156 -16.82 -15.78 -33.15
CA CYS A 156 -17.05 -14.35 -33.11
C CYS A 156 -18.43 -14.04 -32.53
N VAL A 157 -18.54 -12.90 -31.85
CA VAL A 157 -19.80 -12.34 -31.34
C VAL A 157 -19.93 -10.93 -31.90
N TRP A 158 -21.13 -10.54 -32.33
CA TRP A 158 -21.42 -9.21 -32.84
C TRP A 158 -22.82 -8.78 -32.47
N ALA A 159 -23.11 -7.48 -32.58
CA ALA A 159 -24.46 -6.92 -32.47
C ALA A 159 -25.03 -6.73 -33.85
N GLU A 160 -26.29 -7.14 -34.06
CA GLU A 160 -27.00 -6.91 -35.32
C GLU A 160 -28.45 -6.47 -35.07
N LYS A 161 -28.87 -5.46 -35.81
CA LYS A 161 -30.21 -4.90 -35.71
C LYS A 161 -31.23 -5.89 -36.23
N VAL A 162 -32.34 -6.00 -35.52
CA VAL A 162 -33.51 -6.76 -35.93
C VAL A 162 -34.62 -5.79 -36.28
N ASN A 163 -35.20 -5.92 -37.49
CA ASN A 163 -36.27 -5.08 -37.99
C ASN A 163 -37.63 -5.33 -37.32
N ILE A 164 -37.62 -5.71 -36.04
CA ILE A 164 -38.83 -5.92 -35.22
C ILE A 164 -38.88 -4.82 -34.17
N GLY A 165 -39.72 -3.82 -34.36
CA GLY A 165 -39.86 -2.69 -33.45
C GLY A 165 -38.83 -1.59 -33.66
N LYS A 166 -38.75 -0.63 -32.74
CA LYS A 166 -37.84 0.51 -32.86
C LYS A 166 -36.49 0.20 -32.25
N LYS A 167 -35.40 0.27 -33.04
CA LYS A 167 -34.03 0.40 -32.58
C LYS A 167 -33.59 -0.79 -31.67
N ILE A 168 -33.82 -2.03 -32.10
CA ILE A 168 -33.42 -3.24 -31.40
C ILE A 168 -32.18 -3.79 -32.07
N SER A 169 -31.09 -4.02 -31.28
CA SER A 169 -29.98 -4.89 -31.65
C SER A 169 -29.83 -6.03 -30.68
N ASN A 170 -29.54 -7.23 -31.22
CA ASN A 170 -29.30 -8.45 -30.47
C ASN A 170 -27.87 -8.88 -30.65
N LEU A 171 -27.35 -9.69 -29.70
CA LEU A 171 -26.07 -10.38 -29.87
C LEU A 171 -26.26 -11.70 -30.56
N TYR A 172 -25.37 -11.95 -31.54
CA TYR A 172 -25.28 -13.21 -32.27
C TYR A 172 -23.88 -13.78 -32.10
N ILE A 173 -23.75 -15.10 -32.17
CA ILE A 173 -22.50 -15.87 -32.13
C ILE A 173 -22.43 -16.84 -33.28
N ALA A 174 -21.20 -17.09 -33.80
CA ALA A 174 -20.92 -18.13 -34.78
C ALA A 174 -19.49 -18.68 -34.60
N GLU A 175 -19.24 -19.94 -35.02
CA GLU A 175 -17.90 -20.50 -35.21
C GLU A 175 -17.28 -19.88 -36.49
N MET A 176 -16.01 -19.56 -36.46
CA MET A 176 -15.26 -18.99 -37.60
C MET A 176 -14.52 -20.09 -38.38
N GLU A 177 -14.55 -19.97 -39.69
CA GLU A 177 -13.72 -20.80 -40.61
C GLU A 177 -12.36 -20.15 -40.83
N THR A 178 -12.37 -18.85 -41.11
CA THR A 178 -11.18 -18.02 -41.30
C THR A 178 -11.36 -16.71 -40.50
N PRO A 179 -10.33 -15.90 -40.29
CA PRO A 179 -10.46 -14.63 -39.56
C PRO A 179 -11.48 -13.64 -40.15
N ASN A 180 -11.90 -13.79 -41.39
CA ASN A 180 -12.90 -12.94 -42.06
C ASN A 180 -14.12 -13.67 -42.61
N ARG A 181 -14.38 -14.92 -42.15
CA ARG A 181 -15.52 -15.74 -42.62
C ARG A 181 -16.09 -16.64 -41.54
N LEU A 182 -17.41 -16.74 -41.45
CA LEU A 182 -18.14 -17.65 -40.61
C LEU A 182 -18.09 -19.08 -41.12
N LYS A 183 -18.06 -20.05 -40.22
CA LYS A 183 -18.18 -21.48 -40.46
C LYS A 183 -19.59 -21.99 -40.21
N THR A 184 -20.31 -21.42 -39.25
CA THR A 184 -21.71 -21.75 -38.92
C THR A 184 -22.60 -20.56 -39.15
N ALA A 185 -23.90 -20.81 -39.38
CA ALA A 185 -24.90 -19.74 -39.35
C ALA A 185 -24.93 -19.09 -37.96
N GLN A 186 -25.42 -17.86 -37.92
CA GLN A 186 -25.58 -17.10 -36.68
C GLN A 186 -26.55 -17.78 -35.69
N VAL A 187 -26.21 -17.76 -34.42
CA VAL A 187 -27.05 -18.18 -33.31
C VAL A 187 -27.35 -16.97 -32.45
N LEU A 188 -28.65 -16.74 -32.13
CA LEU A 188 -29.10 -15.68 -31.24
C LEU A 188 -28.60 -16.00 -29.82
N LEU A 189 -27.75 -15.14 -29.26
CA LEU A 189 -27.16 -15.29 -27.95
C LEU A 189 -27.87 -14.47 -26.88
N SER A 190 -28.22 -13.22 -27.18
CA SER A 190 -28.93 -12.32 -26.27
C SER A 190 -29.79 -11.31 -27.02
N ALA A 191 -30.93 -11.04 -26.46
CA ALA A 191 -31.81 -9.93 -26.85
C ALA A 191 -32.06 -9.00 -25.65
N PRO A 192 -32.42 -7.71 -25.83
CA PRO A 192 -32.72 -6.80 -24.72
C PRO A 192 -34.06 -7.15 -24.07
N ASP A 193 -34.05 -8.09 -23.11
CA ASP A 193 -35.24 -8.66 -22.47
C ASP A 193 -35.66 -7.91 -21.21
N TYR A 194 -34.73 -7.27 -20.51
CA TYR A 194 -34.95 -6.60 -19.24
C TYR A 194 -35.19 -5.08 -19.42
N GLU A 195 -35.94 -4.46 -18.52
CA GLU A 195 -36.20 -3.01 -18.55
C GLU A 195 -34.94 -2.16 -18.53
N TRP A 196 -33.91 -2.60 -17.79
CA TRP A 196 -32.63 -1.91 -17.72
C TRP A 196 -31.83 -1.97 -19.04
N GLU A 197 -32.15 -2.85 -19.96
CA GLU A 197 -31.54 -2.97 -21.30
C GLU A 197 -32.27 -2.10 -22.36
N ARG A 198 -33.36 -1.45 -21.96
CA ARG A 198 -34.29 -0.79 -22.88
C ARG A 198 -34.45 0.70 -22.65
N ARG A 199 -33.56 1.30 -21.90
CA ARG A 199 -33.61 2.73 -21.63
C ARG A 199 -33.09 3.51 -22.83
N GLY A 200 -33.97 4.28 -23.47
CA GLY A 200 -33.67 4.99 -24.70
C GLY A 200 -33.66 4.06 -25.92
N PHE A 201 -32.64 3.31 -26.16
CA PHE A 201 -32.52 2.26 -27.18
C PHE A 201 -32.64 0.87 -26.55
N TRP A 202 -33.10 -0.11 -27.34
CA TRP A 202 -33.21 -1.51 -26.96
C TRP A 202 -32.07 -2.27 -27.59
N VAL A 203 -30.94 -2.26 -26.96
CA VAL A 203 -29.71 -2.80 -27.56
C VAL A 203 -28.97 -3.72 -26.57
N ASN A 204 -28.38 -4.79 -27.14
CA ASN A 204 -27.29 -5.52 -26.59
C ASN A 204 -26.13 -5.42 -27.61
N GLU A 205 -24.98 -4.89 -27.20
CA GLU A 205 -23.84 -4.59 -28.08
C GLU A 205 -22.52 -4.64 -27.29
N GLY A 206 -21.35 -4.39 -27.92
CA GLY A 206 -20.08 -4.26 -27.26
C GLY A 206 -19.69 -5.49 -26.42
N ALA A 207 -19.78 -6.67 -27.00
CA ALA A 207 -19.52 -7.93 -26.34
C ALA A 207 -18.03 -8.11 -26.02
N ALA A 208 -17.69 -8.59 -24.82
CA ALA A 208 -16.32 -8.89 -24.41
C ALA A 208 -16.22 -10.19 -23.62
N VAL A 209 -15.14 -10.94 -23.82
CA VAL A 209 -14.98 -12.30 -23.29
C VAL A 209 -13.98 -12.33 -22.14
N LEU A 210 -14.38 -12.94 -21.01
CA LEU A 210 -13.55 -13.21 -19.85
C LEU A 210 -13.51 -14.71 -19.55
N LYS A 211 -12.32 -15.25 -19.22
CA LYS A 211 -12.11 -16.67 -18.97
C LYS A 211 -11.45 -16.89 -17.61
N LYS A 212 -11.93 -17.87 -16.83
CA LYS A 212 -11.31 -18.28 -15.58
C LYS A 212 -11.49 -19.77 -15.34
N ASN A 213 -10.41 -20.51 -15.16
CA ASN A 213 -10.41 -21.92 -14.78
C ASN A 213 -11.40 -22.80 -15.59
N GLY A 214 -11.47 -22.58 -16.93
CA GLY A 214 -12.37 -23.31 -17.83
C GLY A 214 -13.81 -22.80 -17.87
N LYS A 215 -14.17 -21.77 -17.08
CA LYS A 215 -15.41 -20.99 -17.23
C LYS A 215 -15.25 -19.92 -18.31
N LEU A 216 -16.36 -19.61 -18.98
CA LEU A 216 -16.44 -18.55 -20.00
C LEU A 216 -17.56 -17.59 -19.64
N PHE A 217 -17.25 -16.31 -19.58
CA PHE A 217 -18.17 -15.20 -19.38
C PHE A 217 -18.12 -14.26 -20.58
N LEU A 218 -19.25 -13.68 -20.89
CA LEU A 218 -19.38 -12.66 -21.92
C LEU A 218 -20.13 -11.47 -21.34
N THR A 219 -19.44 -10.36 -21.18
CA THR A 219 -20.10 -9.08 -20.85
C THR A 219 -20.59 -8.42 -22.12
N TYR A 220 -21.63 -7.59 -21.99
CA TYR A 220 -22.17 -6.81 -23.11
C TYR A 220 -22.76 -5.50 -22.59
N SER A 221 -22.87 -4.52 -23.46
CA SER A 221 -23.46 -3.21 -23.17
C SER A 221 -24.91 -3.15 -23.57
N ALA A 222 -25.68 -2.31 -22.87
CA ALA A 222 -27.12 -2.17 -23.08
C ALA A 222 -27.60 -0.75 -22.82
N SER A 223 -28.78 -0.43 -23.35
CA SER A 223 -29.44 0.88 -23.31
C SER A 223 -28.79 1.92 -24.24
N SER A 224 -29.24 3.20 -24.19
CA SER A 224 -28.67 4.28 -24.99
C SER A 224 -27.28 4.68 -24.48
N THR A 225 -26.39 5.20 -25.32
CA THR A 225 -25.03 5.59 -25.04
C THR A 225 -24.85 6.79 -24.10
N GLY A 226 -25.91 7.22 -23.41
CA GLY A 226 -25.92 8.26 -22.39
C GLY A 226 -25.61 7.72 -20.98
N ALA A 227 -26.09 8.41 -19.95
CA ALA A 227 -25.90 8.00 -18.55
C ALA A 227 -26.59 6.69 -18.17
N ASP A 228 -27.58 6.23 -18.98
CA ASP A 228 -28.25 4.95 -18.82
C ASP A 228 -27.46 3.75 -19.39
N TYR A 229 -26.38 3.99 -20.14
CA TYR A 229 -25.52 2.93 -20.67
C TYR A 229 -24.95 2.09 -19.52
N CYS A 230 -25.02 0.79 -19.67
CA CYS A 230 -24.68 -0.14 -18.61
C CYS A 230 -24.30 -1.51 -19.18
N MET A 231 -23.81 -2.41 -18.35
CA MET A 231 -23.33 -3.71 -18.81
C MET A 231 -24.12 -4.85 -18.18
N GLY A 232 -24.44 -5.87 -18.99
CA GLY A 232 -24.90 -7.18 -18.58
C GLY A 232 -23.81 -8.26 -18.72
N MET A 233 -24.14 -9.50 -18.33
CA MET A 233 -23.25 -10.64 -18.44
C MET A 233 -24.01 -11.92 -18.77
N LEU A 234 -23.41 -12.73 -19.64
CA LEU A 234 -23.78 -14.10 -19.92
C LEU A 234 -22.70 -15.02 -19.35
N SER A 235 -23.08 -16.08 -18.67
CA SER A 235 -22.17 -17.10 -18.12
C SER A 235 -22.43 -18.43 -18.83
N LEU A 236 -21.43 -18.98 -19.50
CA LEU A 236 -21.51 -20.33 -20.11
C LEU A 236 -21.36 -21.40 -19.02
N ARG A 237 -22.25 -22.36 -18.97
CA ARG A 237 -22.07 -23.51 -18.07
C ARG A 237 -20.73 -24.22 -18.36
N ARG A 238 -20.11 -24.77 -17.36
CA ARG A 238 -18.78 -25.39 -17.49
C ARG A 238 -18.85 -26.56 -18.49
N GLY A 239 -18.03 -26.49 -19.55
CA GLY A 239 -18.02 -27.47 -20.63
C GLY A 239 -19.19 -27.37 -21.61
N GLY A 240 -19.96 -26.27 -21.55
CA GLY A 240 -21.07 -26.00 -22.46
C GLY A 240 -20.62 -25.71 -23.89
N ASP A 241 -21.58 -25.80 -24.82
CA ASP A 241 -21.38 -25.40 -26.23
C ASP A 241 -21.71 -23.92 -26.38
N PRO A 242 -20.76 -23.07 -26.82
CA PRO A 242 -21.04 -21.64 -27.05
C PRO A 242 -22.17 -21.38 -28.09
N LEU A 243 -22.45 -22.33 -28.97
CA LEU A 243 -23.53 -22.22 -29.96
C LEU A 243 -24.89 -22.74 -29.46
N ASP A 244 -24.96 -23.28 -28.26
CA ASP A 244 -26.27 -23.61 -27.65
C ASP A 244 -26.71 -22.51 -26.69
N PRO A 245 -27.76 -21.73 -27.02
CA PRO A 245 -28.26 -20.67 -26.14
C PRO A 245 -28.74 -21.17 -24.77
N GLN A 246 -29.07 -22.45 -24.62
CA GLN A 246 -29.50 -23.04 -23.33
C GLN A 246 -28.31 -23.27 -22.37
N ASP A 247 -27.09 -23.27 -22.86
CA ASP A 247 -25.90 -23.39 -22.05
C ASP A 247 -25.46 -22.05 -21.44
N TRP A 248 -26.12 -20.95 -21.80
CA TRP A 248 -25.85 -19.63 -21.29
C TRP A 248 -26.88 -19.17 -20.25
N THR A 249 -26.41 -18.58 -19.19
CA THR A 249 -27.22 -17.92 -18.16
C THR A 249 -27.00 -16.42 -18.22
N LYS A 250 -28.09 -15.64 -18.38
CA LYS A 250 -28.06 -14.18 -18.47
C LYS A 250 -28.27 -13.54 -17.10
N SER A 251 -27.46 -12.54 -16.75
CA SER A 251 -27.62 -11.76 -15.53
C SER A 251 -28.95 -10.99 -15.51
N ARG A 252 -29.70 -11.09 -14.41
CA ARG A 252 -31.01 -10.42 -14.28
C ARG A 252 -30.88 -8.92 -13.97
N LYS A 253 -29.74 -8.47 -13.55
CA LYS A 253 -29.40 -7.07 -13.21
C LYS A 253 -28.14 -6.67 -13.95
N PRO A 254 -27.93 -5.38 -14.23
CA PRO A 254 -26.67 -4.94 -14.78
C PRO A 254 -25.53 -5.28 -13.82
N VAL A 255 -24.42 -5.78 -14.34
CA VAL A 255 -23.20 -6.08 -13.58
C VAL A 255 -22.34 -4.83 -13.39
N VAL A 256 -22.46 -3.86 -14.30
CA VAL A 256 -21.87 -2.51 -14.21
C VAL A 256 -22.89 -1.49 -14.68
N LYS A 257 -23.00 -0.38 -13.96
CA LYS A 257 -23.91 0.74 -14.30
C LYS A 257 -23.35 2.05 -13.77
N THR A 258 -23.98 3.16 -14.17
CA THR A 258 -23.72 4.49 -13.60
C THR A 258 -23.62 4.45 -12.08
N ASP A 259 -22.53 5.00 -11.55
CA ASP A 259 -22.28 5.20 -10.13
C ASP A 259 -22.05 6.70 -9.89
N VAL A 260 -23.10 7.40 -9.50
CA VAL A 260 -23.10 8.85 -9.29
C VAL A 260 -22.14 9.27 -8.20
N GLU A 261 -22.01 8.45 -7.12
CA GLU A 261 -21.14 8.75 -5.99
C GLU A 261 -19.67 8.70 -6.37
N LYS A 262 -19.34 7.93 -7.40
CA LYS A 262 -17.99 7.73 -7.89
C LYS A 262 -17.68 8.52 -9.16
N GLY A 263 -18.65 9.30 -9.64
CA GLY A 263 -18.48 10.13 -10.83
C GLY A 263 -18.31 9.33 -12.12
N ILE A 264 -18.84 8.11 -12.19
CA ILE A 264 -18.80 7.23 -13.37
C ILE A 264 -20.18 7.18 -13.99
N PHE A 265 -20.32 7.68 -15.21
CA PHE A 265 -21.59 7.76 -15.92
C PHE A 265 -21.55 7.01 -17.26
N GLY A 266 -22.55 6.19 -17.50
CA GLY A 266 -22.69 5.40 -18.73
C GLY A 266 -21.49 4.49 -19.00
N PRO A 267 -21.04 3.65 -18.02
CA PRO A 267 -19.95 2.72 -18.24
C PRO A 267 -20.36 1.59 -19.18
N GLY A 268 -19.53 1.31 -20.18
CA GLY A 268 -19.81 0.23 -21.13
C GLY A 268 -18.70 0.03 -22.14
N HIS A 269 -18.98 -0.78 -23.16
CA HIS A 269 -18.14 -1.20 -24.25
C HIS A 269 -16.72 -1.53 -23.77
N ASN A 270 -16.60 -2.66 -23.08
CA ASN A 270 -15.40 -3.08 -22.41
C ASN A 270 -14.62 -4.15 -23.17
N CYS A 271 -13.36 -4.31 -22.85
CA CYS A 271 -12.58 -5.52 -23.09
C CYS A 271 -11.91 -5.98 -21.80
N PHE A 272 -11.22 -7.13 -21.86
CA PHE A 272 -10.44 -7.66 -20.74
C PHE A 272 -9.02 -7.91 -21.16
N VAL A 273 -8.09 -7.55 -20.28
CA VAL A 273 -6.64 -7.80 -20.46
C VAL A 273 -6.02 -8.28 -19.16
N LYS A 274 -4.93 -9.04 -19.24
CA LYS A 274 -4.16 -9.42 -18.06
C LYS A 274 -3.21 -8.30 -17.65
N SER A 275 -3.05 -8.11 -16.33
CA SER A 275 -2.00 -7.29 -15.76
C SER A 275 -0.60 -7.72 -16.22
N GLU A 276 0.41 -6.94 -15.91
CA GLU A 276 1.80 -7.17 -16.32
C GLU A 276 2.32 -8.52 -15.82
N ASP A 277 2.01 -8.89 -14.60
CA ASP A 277 2.35 -10.18 -13.99
C ASP A 277 1.49 -11.36 -14.47
N GLY A 278 0.40 -11.09 -15.21
CA GLY A 278 -0.55 -12.08 -15.70
C GLY A 278 -1.52 -12.63 -14.65
N LEU A 279 -1.51 -12.10 -13.42
CA LEU A 279 -2.32 -12.65 -12.32
C LEU A 279 -3.70 -12.03 -12.24
N THR A 280 -3.81 -10.71 -12.49
CA THR A 280 -5.07 -9.97 -12.39
C THR A 280 -5.73 -9.79 -13.75
N ASP A 281 -7.03 -10.02 -13.82
CA ASP A 281 -7.85 -9.64 -14.97
C ASP A 281 -8.26 -8.17 -14.82
N ILE A 282 -8.02 -7.36 -15.83
CA ILE A 282 -8.36 -5.94 -15.86
C ILE A 282 -9.48 -5.73 -16.88
N MET A 283 -10.60 -5.18 -16.45
CA MET A 283 -11.65 -4.66 -17.33
C MET A 283 -11.23 -3.28 -17.82
N VAL A 284 -11.20 -3.09 -19.12
CA VAL A 284 -10.98 -1.79 -19.78
C VAL A 284 -12.32 -1.38 -20.39
N PHE A 285 -12.79 -0.19 -20.11
CA PHE A 285 -14.14 0.27 -20.52
C PHE A 285 -14.15 1.76 -20.74
N HIS A 286 -15.18 2.29 -21.40
CA HIS A 286 -15.35 3.73 -21.44
C HIS A 286 -16.45 4.21 -20.47
N ALA A 287 -16.33 5.44 -20.00
CA ALA A 287 -17.33 6.14 -19.21
C ALA A 287 -17.15 7.66 -19.33
N ARG A 288 -18.15 8.41 -18.81
CA ARG A 288 -18.09 9.87 -18.63
C ARG A 288 -18.01 10.25 -17.15
N GLN A 289 -17.69 11.51 -16.88
CA GLN A 289 -17.64 12.08 -15.53
C GLN A 289 -18.91 12.89 -15.17
N TYR A 290 -19.91 12.92 -16.05
CA TYR A 290 -21.17 13.67 -15.88
C TYR A 290 -22.36 12.95 -16.52
N ASP A 291 -23.58 13.27 -16.03
CA ASP A 291 -24.85 12.69 -16.49
C ASP A 291 -25.52 13.49 -17.61
N LYS A 292 -25.33 14.82 -17.64
CA LYS A 292 -26.03 15.74 -18.56
C LYS A 292 -25.20 16.02 -19.80
N ILE A 293 -25.47 15.31 -20.85
CA ILE A 293 -24.85 15.45 -22.16
C ILE A 293 -25.56 16.54 -22.95
N GLN A 294 -24.81 17.45 -23.58
CA GLN A 294 -25.34 18.46 -24.50
C GLN A 294 -25.30 17.91 -25.93
N GLY A 295 -26.43 17.73 -26.53
CA GLY A 295 -26.54 17.19 -27.89
C GLY A 295 -26.79 15.69 -27.96
N ASP A 296 -26.36 15.05 -29.05
CA ASP A 296 -26.45 13.61 -29.22
C ASP A 296 -25.32 12.91 -28.47
N PRO A 297 -25.63 11.97 -27.55
CA PRO A 297 -24.58 11.22 -26.79
C PRO A 297 -23.57 10.49 -27.66
N LEU A 298 -23.92 10.14 -28.90
CA LEU A 298 -23.00 9.49 -29.85
C LEU A 298 -21.78 10.38 -30.22
N TYR A 299 -22.00 11.68 -30.30
CA TYR A 299 -20.99 12.67 -30.69
C TYR A 299 -20.40 13.45 -29.50
N ASP A 300 -20.67 13.01 -28.27
CA ASP A 300 -19.99 13.54 -27.08
C ASP A 300 -18.58 12.96 -26.98
N GLU A 301 -17.55 13.80 -27.12
CA GLU A 301 -16.15 13.41 -27.16
C GLU A 301 -15.64 12.87 -25.80
N ASN A 302 -16.35 13.16 -24.71
CA ASN A 302 -15.86 12.87 -23.35
C ASN A 302 -16.16 11.43 -22.87
N ARG A 303 -16.22 10.48 -23.77
CA ARG A 303 -16.11 9.06 -23.44
C ARG A 303 -14.65 8.72 -23.27
N HIS A 304 -14.21 8.57 -22.03
CA HIS A 304 -12.82 8.30 -21.69
C HIS A 304 -12.62 6.83 -21.39
N THR A 305 -11.42 6.30 -21.71
CA THR A 305 -11.01 4.95 -21.33
C THR A 305 -10.63 4.87 -19.87
N TYR A 306 -11.20 3.92 -19.14
CA TYR A 306 -10.90 3.57 -17.75
C TYR A 306 -10.49 2.11 -17.62
N THR A 307 -9.85 1.78 -16.51
CA THR A 307 -9.50 0.41 -16.14
C THR A 307 -10.09 0.06 -14.77
N LEU A 308 -10.44 -1.21 -14.57
CA LEU A 308 -10.97 -1.74 -13.31
C LEU A 308 -10.47 -3.18 -13.09
N PRO A 309 -9.76 -3.48 -12.00
CA PRO A 309 -9.44 -4.85 -11.64
C PRO A 309 -10.70 -5.67 -11.43
N VAL A 310 -10.72 -6.88 -11.99
CA VAL A 310 -11.80 -7.83 -11.81
C VAL A 310 -11.57 -8.61 -10.51
N GLU A 311 -12.49 -8.51 -9.57
CA GLU A 311 -12.54 -9.36 -8.40
C GLU A 311 -13.24 -10.69 -8.74
N TRP A 312 -12.92 -11.76 -8.02
CA TRP A 312 -13.55 -13.06 -8.18
C TRP A 312 -14.17 -13.50 -6.85
N ASP A 313 -15.42 -13.91 -6.87
CA ASP A 313 -16.06 -14.43 -5.67
C ASP A 313 -15.65 -15.88 -5.39
N GLU A 314 -16.17 -16.46 -4.32
CA GLU A 314 -15.92 -17.86 -3.90
C GLU A 314 -16.38 -18.90 -4.92
N ASN A 315 -17.30 -18.53 -5.83
CA ASN A 315 -17.80 -19.36 -6.91
C ASN A 315 -17.03 -19.16 -8.22
N GLU A 316 -15.94 -18.38 -8.20
CA GLU A 316 -15.22 -17.96 -9.41
C GLU A 316 -16.11 -17.19 -10.41
N GLU A 317 -17.08 -16.41 -9.91
CA GLU A 317 -17.85 -15.47 -10.71
C GLU A 317 -17.18 -14.09 -10.65
N PRO A 318 -17.10 -13.34 -11.79
CA PRO A 318 -16.45 -12.04 -11.81
C PRO A 318 -17.32 -10.99 -11.11
N VAL A 319 -16.68 -10.15 -10.31
CA VAL A 319 -17.30 -9.05 -9.57
C VAL A 319 -16.65 -7.75 -9.98
N PHE A 320 -17.46 -6.81 -10.49
CA PHE A 320 -17.03 -5.49 -10.95
C PHE A 320 -17.44 -4.45 -9.91
N ARG A 321 -16.49 -3.95 -9.12
CA ARG A 321 -16.75 -2.96 -8.07
C ARG A 321 -15.95 -1.71 -8.31
N PHE A 322 -16.63 -0.61 -8.59
CA PHE A 322 -16.00 0.69 -8.47
C PHE A 322 -15.73 0.95 -7.00
N ARG A 323 -14.47 0.97 -6.61
CA ARG A 323 -14.09 1.44 -5.30
C ARG A 323 -14.01 2.96 -5.36
N LYS A 324 -14.55 3.67 -4.35
CA LYS A 324 -14.39 5.12 -4.29
C LYS A 324 -12.88 5.38 -4.18
N ASN A 325 -12.31 6.22 -5.04
CA ASN A 325 -10.97 6.73 -4.82
C ASN A 325 -11.06 7.71 -3.64
N ARG A 326 -11.05 7.14 -2.43
CA ARG A 326 -10.93 7.89 -1.20
C ARG A 326 -9.44 7.92 -0.91
N ARG A 327 -8.87 9.12 -0.84
CA ARG A 327 -7.56 9.23 -0.21
C ARG A 327 -7.57 8.38 1.05
N PRO A 328 -6.57 7.53 1.29
CA PRO A 328 -6.63 6.63 2.43
C PRO A 328 -6.64 7.40 3.74
N ASN A 329 -7.25 6.85 4.75
CA ASN A 329 -6.86 7.20 6.10
C ASN A 329 -5.49 6.63 6.38
N ILE A 330 -4.77 7.22 7.30
CA ILE A 330 -3.44 6.76 7.70
C ILE A 330 -3.44 6.60 9.22
N LEU A 331 -3.09 5.41 9.68
CA LEU A 331 -2.85 5.11 11.09
C LEU A 331 -1.39 4.72 11.26
N MET A 332 -0.62 5.54 11.97
CA MET A 332 0.76 5.24 12.34
C MET A 332 0.84 5.02 13.84
N MET A 333 1.37 3.89 14.25
CA MET A 333 1.64 3.56 15.64
C MET A 333 3.14 3.42 15.85
N VAL A 334 3.65 4.11 16.87
CA VAL A 334 5.05 4.07 17.25
C VAL A 334 5.15 3.62 18.70
N VAL A 335 5.86 2.52 18.92
CA VAL A 335 6.24 2.09 20.25
C VAL A 335 7.64 2.62 20.57
N ASP A 336 7.85 3.02 21.81
CA ASP A 336 9.10 3.66 22.22
C ASP A 336 10.12 2.60 22.68
N HIS A 337 11.33 2.62 22.15
CA HIS A 337 12.44 1.83 22.70
C HIS A 337 12.31 0.32 22.48
N GLN A 338 11.75 -0.12 21.34
CA GLN A 338 11.59 -1.56 21.05
C GLN A 338 12.62 -2.06 20.04
N ALA A 339 13.55 -2.87 20.52
CA ALA A 339 14.52 -3.55 19.65
C ALA A 339 13.85 -4.60 18.75
N PHE A 340 14.41 -4.80 17.57
CA PHE A 340 14.02 -5.89 16.68
C PHE A 340 14.19 -7.27 17.34
N TYR A 341 15.28 -7.47 18.08
CA TYR A 341 15.50 -8.71 18.82
C TYR A 341 14.47 -8.93 19.95
N GLY A 342 13.98 -7.85 20.56
CA GLY A 342 12.87 -7.91 21.50
C GLY A 342 11.64 -8.52 20.85
N HIS A 343 11.28 -8.04 19.66
CA HIS A 343 10.16 -8.61 18.89
C HIS A 343 10.35 -10.10 18.58
N SER A 344 11.51 -10.53 18.10
CA SER A 344 11.76 -11.93 17.72
C SER A 344 11.71 -12.93 18.88
N ARG A 345 11.80 -12.45 20.13
CA ARG A 345 11.80 -13.27 21.38
C ARG A 345 10.54 -13.12 22.21
N VAL A 346 9.64 -12.22 21.82
CA VAL A 346 8.48 -11.81 22.57
C VAL A 346 7.22 -12.09 21.77
N GLN A 347 6.16 -12.46 22.46
CA GLN A 347 4.84 -12.66 21.84
C GLN A 347 4.22 -11.31 21.53
N THR A 348 3.95 -11.06 20.25
CA THR A 348 3.32 -9.82 19.76
C THR A 348 2.15 -10.14 18.82
N PRO A 349 1.06 -10.78 19.33
CA PRO A 349 0.02 -11.35 18.50
C PRO A 349 -0.69 -10.35 17.59
N TYR A 350 -0.77 -9.07 17.96
CA TYR A 350 -1.42 -8.05 17.14
C TYR A 350 -0.49 -7.49 16.06
N PHE A 351 0.79 -7.32 16.39
CA PHE A 351 1.82 -6.98 15.39
C PHE A 351 1.98 -8.13 14.38
N ASP A 352 2.06 -9.39 14.85
CA ASP A 352 2.18 -10.57 14.00
C ASP A 352 0.98 -10.70 13.04
N ARG A 353 -0.23 -10.43 13.53
CA ARG A 353 -1.42 -10.37 12.68
C ARG A 353 -1.34 -9.27 11.62
N LEU A 354 -0.78 -8.09 11.95
CA LEU A 354 -0.56 -7.03 10.97
C LEU A 354 0.44 -7.48 9.89
N VAL A 355 1.48 -8.23 10.27
CA VAL A 355 2.43 -8.87 9.34
C VAL A 355 1.72 -9.86 8.40
N GLU A 356 0.82 -10.70 8.91
CA GLU A 356 0.03 -11.63 8.09
C GLU A 356 -0.91 -10.89 7.10
N GLU A 357 -1.42 -9.74 7.48
CA GLU A 357 -2.32 -8.92 6.66
C GLU A 357 -1.58 -7.97 5.69
N GLY A 358 -0.26 -7.83 5.84
CA GLY A 358 0.55 -6.87 5.09
C GLY A 358 1.98 -7.33 4.84
N VAL A 359 2.91 -6.39 4.99
CA VAL A 359 4.34 -6.58 4.73
C VAL A 359 5.14 -6.36 6.00
N PHE A 360 6.03 -7.29 6.29
CA PHE A 360 7.07 -7.15 7.31
C PHE A 360 8.39 -6.72 6.65
N PHE A 361 9.01 -5.65 7.16
CA PHE A 361 10.28 -5.12 6.66
C PHE A 361 11.41 -5.57 7.57
N GLU A 362 12.06 -6.66 7.20
CA GLU A 362 13.04 -7.36 8.04
C GLU A 362 14.30 -6.53 8.33
N ARG A 363 14.67 -5.59 7.44
CA ARG A 363 15.89 -4.79 7.54
C ARG A 363 15.57 -3.30 7.63
N THR A 364 14.89 -2.91 8.72
CA THR A 364 14.54 -1.52 9.00
C THR A 364 15.43 -0.96 10.09
N TYR A 365 15.98 0.22 9.86
CA TYR A 365 16.94 0.89 10.75
C TYR A 365 16.45 2.27 11.14
N CYS A 366 16.66 2.68 12.39
CA CYS A 366 16.46 4.06 12.79
C CYS A 366 17.66 4.93 12.33
N SER A 367 17.38 6.20 12.06
CA SER A 367 18.40 7.18 11.66
C SER A 367 19.30 7.63 12.83
N SER A 368 18.82 7.43 14.05
CA SER A 368 19.52 7.77 15.30
C SER A 368 19.03 6.89 16.42
N PRO A 369 19.91 6.50 17.38
CA PRO A 369 19.54 5.73 18.54
C PRO A 369 18.83 6.55 19.63
N LEU A 370 18.46 7.81 19.35
CA LEU A 370 17.84 8.71 20.31
C LEU A 370 16.42 9.11 19.89
N CYS A 371 15.55 9.24 20.88
CA CYS A 371 14.12 9.50 20.65
C CYS A 371 13.87 10.77 19.82
N MET A 372 14.35 11.96 20.28
CA MET A 372 14.06 13.21 19.61
C MET A 372 14.59 13.26 18.16
N PRO A 373 15.86 12.92 17.89
CA PRO A 373 16.37 12.86 16.53
C PRO A 373 15.59 11.88 15.64
N SER A 374 15.34 10.66 16.13
CA SER A 374 14.60 9.63 15.38
C SER A 374 13.15 10.05 15.09
N ARG A 375 12.43 10.60 16.08
CA ARG A 375 11.04 11.04 15.94
C ARG A 375 10.92 12.23 15.00
N LYS A 376 11.87 13.17 15.01
CA LYS A 376 11.91 14.28 14.06
C LYS A 376 12.21 13.78 12.64
N THR A 377 13.11 12.82 12.48
CA THR A 377 13.34 12.13 11.21
C THR A 377 12.04 11.54 10.64
N MET A 378 11.25 10.82 11.46
CA MET A 378 9.95 10.26 11.02
C MET A 378 8.94 11.34 10.59
N MET A 379 9.10 12.59 11.06
CA MET A 379 8.21 13.71 10.69
C MET A 379 8.62 14.37 9.38
N THR A 380 9.92 14.54 9.17
CA THR A 380 10.50 15.35 8.09
C THR A 380 11.00 14.54 6.91
N GLY A 381 11.32 13.25 7.11
CA GLY A 381 12.01 12.44 6.12
C GLY A 381 13.50 12.78 5.94
N LEU A 382 14.08 13.54 6.88
CA LEU A 382 15.46 14.01 6.85
C LEU A 382 16.30 13.30 7.91
N TYR A 383 17.59 13.12 7.65
CA TYR A 383 18.56 12.65 8.65
C TYR A 383 18.85 13.72 9.71
N PRO A 384 19.35 13.31 10.92
CA PRO A 384 19.68 14.26 11.99
C PRO A 384 20.60 15.41 11.59
N HIS A 385 21.61 15.18 10.75
CA HIS A 385 22.49 16.23 10.27
C HIS A 385 21.79 17.25 9.36
N HIS A 386 20.70 16.91 8.69
CA HIS A 386 19.91 17.81 7.86
C HIS A 386 18.83 18.56 8.65
N HIS A 387 18.11 17.89 9.57
CA HIS A 387 17.05 18.57 10.35
C HIS A 387 17.56 19.21 11.65
N GLY A 388 18.83 19.05 12.00
CA GLY A 388 19.48 19.71 13.10
C GLY A 388 19.14 19.24 14.52
N GLN A 389 18.21 18.31 14.72
CA GLN A 389 17.93 17.69 16.01
C GLN A 389 18.87 16.51 16.19
N THR A 390 19.96 16.71 16.93
CA THR A 390 21.06 15.73 17.06
C THR A 390 21.08 15.02 18.41
N ASP A 391 20.34 15.53 19.39
CA ASP A 391 20.24 15.00 20.76
C ASP A 391 18.84 15.19 21.34
N ASN A 392 18.64 14.82 22.60
CA ASN A 392 17.36 14.98 23.29
C ASN A 392 17.19 16.38 23.93
N SER A 393 17.74 17.43 23.31
CA SER A 393 17.54 18.82 23.74
C SER A 393 16.34 19.47 23.06
N PHE A 394 15.66 20.38 23.76
CA PHE A 394 14.49 21.10 23.23
C PHE A 394 14.89 22.44 22.60
N GLU A 395 16.00 22.46 21.86
CA GLU A 395 16.50 23.69 21.21
C GLU A 395 15.98 23.85 19.78
N THR A 396 15.71 22.75 19.07
CA THR A 396 15.28 22.80 17.68
C THR A 396 13.75 22.95 17.58
N PRO A 397 13.23 24.03 16.96
CA PRO A 397 11.79 24.22 16.79
C PRO A 397 11.12 23.16 15.93
N CYS A 398 9.83 22.88 16.18
CA CYS A 398 9.04 21.91 15.40
C CYS A 398 8.92 22.30 13.94
N ASP A 399 8.75 23.59 13.66
CA ASP A 399 8.50 24.20 12.35
C ASP A 399 9.77 24.57 11.59
N SER A 400 10.95 24.13 12.07
CA SER A 400 12.22 24.41 11.39
C SER A 400 12.34 23.77 10.01
N HIS A 401 11.57 22.71 9.74
CA HIS A 401 11.53 21.97 8.47
C HIS A 401 10.10 21.54 8.17
N GLU A 402 9.77 21.44 6.88
CA GLU A 402 8.50 20.88 6.43
C GLU A 402 8.31 19.44 6.94
N THR A 403 7.12 19.13 7.40
CA THR A 403 6.75 17.82 7.92
C THR A 403 5.65 17.20 7.07
N TYR A 404 5.47 15.88 7.18
CA TYR A 404 4.31 15.25 6.54
C TYR A 404 2.98 15.86 7.03
N VAL A 405 2.93 16.40 8.25
CA VAL A 405 1.72 17.06 8.81
C VAL A 405 1.33 18.28 7.98
N ASP A 406 2.32 19.06 7.54
CA ASP A 406 2.10 20.26 6.72
C ASP A 406 1.54 19.88 5.36
N VAL A 407 2.19 18.93 4.67
CA VAL A 407 1.74 18.44 3.36
C VAL A 407 0.34 17.81 3.43
N LEU A 408 0.08 17.01 4.45
CA LEU A 408 -1.24 16.40 4.63
C LEU A 408 -2.33 17.43 4.93
N ARG A 409 -2.02 18.46 5.70
CA ARG A 409 -2.96 19.58 5.96
C ARG A 409 -3.34 20.29 4.65
N GLU A 410 -2.36 20.58 3.78
CA GLU A 410 -2.59 21.15 2.45
C GLU A 410 -3.42 20.21 1.56
N ALA A 411 -3.18 18.91 1.68
CA ALA A 411 -3.98 17.87 1.02
C ALA A 411 -5.39 17.68 1.63
N GLY A 412 -5.77 18.44 2.65
CA GLY A 412 -7.11 18.41 3.25
C GLY A 412 -7.33 17.28 4.27
N TYR A 413 -6.26 16.69 4.79
CA TYR A 413 -6.34 15.74 5.90
C TYR A 413 -6.60 16.44 7.22
N ARG A 414 -7.27 15.74 8.15
CA ARG A 414 -7.27 16.07 9.56
C ARG A 414 -6.18 15.24 10.25
N ASN A 415 -5.21 15.92 10.84
CA ASN A 415 -4.09 15.29 11.52
C ASN A 415 -4.37 15.16 13.02
N TYR A 416 -4.19 13.96 13.56
CA TYR A 416 -4.35 13.65 14.99
C TYR A 416 -3.05 13.10 15.56
N TYR A 417 -2.73 13.46 16.79
CA TYR A 417 -1.58 12.96 17.53
C TYR A 417 -1.96 12.62 18.96
N PHE A 418 -1.66 11.40 19.40
CA PHE A 418 -1.92 10.92 20.75
C PHE A 418 -0.65 10.30 21.34
N GLY A 419 -0.37 10.61 22.62
CA GLY A 419 0.71 10.01 23.38
C GLY A 419 2.01 10.80 23.38
N LYS A 420 3.16 10.11 23.39
CA LYS A 420 4.49 10.68 23.54
C LYS A 420 4.89 11.54 22.33
N TRP A 421 5.22 12.83 22.59
CA TRP A 421 5.75 13.69 21.53
C TRP A 421 7.25 13.52 21.35
N HIS A 422 8.02 14.10 22.25
CA HIS A 422 9.48 13.98 22.34
C HIS A 422 10.19 13.98 20.96
N ALA A 423 9.87 14.96 20.09
CA ALA A 423 10.43 15.09 18.76
C ALA A 423 11.25 16.37 18.54
N CYS A 424 10.83 17.47 19.16
CA CYS A 424 11.46 18.79 19.06
C CYS A 424 10.87 19.73 20.10
N ALA A 425 11.31 20.99 20.17
CA ALA A 425 10.70 22.01 21.00
C ALA A 425 9.26 22.30 20.54
N GLY A 426 8.33 22.44 21.47
CA GLY A 426 6.91 22.63 21.20
C GLY A 426 6.09 21.33 21.29
N LYS A 427 4.94 21.28 20.65
CA LYS A 427 3.97 20.17 20.73
C LYS A 427 3.25 19.96 19.40
N PRO A 428 2.58 18.83 19.17
CA PRO A 428 1.92 18.53 17.88
C PRO A 428 0.87 19.56 17.47
N SER A 429 0.20 20.22 18.42
CA SER A 429 -0.79 21.26 18.10
C SER A 429 -0.17 22.51 17.45
N ASP A 430 1.12 22.73 17.63
CA ASP A 430 1.84 23.85 17.02
C ASP A 430 2.02 23.63 15.50
N LEU A 431 1.98 22.34 15.07
CA LEU A 431 1.92 21.92 13.66
C LEU A 431 0.48 21.78 13.13
N GLY A 432 -0.54 22.08 13.97
CA GLY A 432 -1.94 21.95 13.62
C GLY A 432 -2.54 20.56 13.80
N CYS A 433 -1.89 19.65 14.54
CA CYS A 433 -2.50 18.39 14.93
C CYS A 433 -3.56 18.59 16.01
N LEU A 434 -4.63 17.82 15.90
CA LEU A 434 -5.63 17.60 16.94
C LEU A 434 -5.21 16.43 17.85
N GLY A 435 -5.94 16.23 18.94
CA GLY A 435 -5.67 15.13 19.89
C GLY A 435 -5.00 15.58 21.16
N VAL A 436 -4.35 14.67 21.87
CA VAL A 436 -3.76 14.92 23.19
C VAL A 436 -2.31 14.46 23.19
N SER A 437 -1.42 15.43 23.29
CA SER A 437 0.01 15.23 23.50
C SER A 437 0.61 16.49 24.12
N TYR A 438 1.68 16.33 24.85
CA TYR A 438 2.32 17.39 25.62
C TYR A 438 3.74 17.65 25.14
N PRO A 439 4.32 18.82 25.42
CA PRO A 439 5.74 19.06 25.17
C PRO A 439 6.60 18.05 25.92
N ASP A 440 7.82 17.87 25.49
CA ASP A 440 8.86 17.04 26.09
C ASP A 440 8.48 15.53 26.23
N TYR A 441 9.10 14.82 27.17
CA TYR A 441 8.81 13.43 27.49
C TYR A 441 7.43 13.25 28.10
N SER A 442 7.00 14.21 28.90
CA SER A 442 5.66 14.34 29.52
C SER A 442 5.07 13.06 30.10
N ASN A 443 5.23 12.86 31.39
CA ASN A 443 4.70 11.69 32.08
C ASN A 443 3.17 11.59 31.93
N PRO A 444 2.63 10.54 31.26
CA PRO A 444 1.20 10.44 30.94
C PRO A 444 0.31 10.41 32.19
N TYR A 445 0.80 9.85 33.30
CA TYR A 445 0.02 9.70 34.53
C TYR A 445 -0.25 11.03 35.27
N HIS A 446 0.47 12.08 34.93
CA HIS A 446 0.22 13.44 35.47
C HIS A 446 -0.73 14.29 34.61
N GLN A 447 -1.17 13.77 33.46
CA GLN A 447 -2.02 14.48 32.51
C GLN A 447 -3.47 14.56 33.04
N PRO A 448 -4.15 15.70 32.92
CA PRO A 448 -5.56 15.84 33.31
C PRO A 448 -6.47 14.83 32.61
N GLU A 449 -6.19 14.52 31.34
CA GLU A 449 -6.95 13.57 30.52
C GLU A 449 -6.78 12.14 31.02
N TYR A 450 -5.63 11.77 31.59
CA TYR A 450 -5.46 10.47 32.25
C TYR A 450 -6.35 10.35 33.50
N GLU A 451 -6.47 11.42 34.30
CA GLU A 451 -7.37 11.45 35.46
C GLU A 451 -8.85 11.35 35.02
N GLU A 452 -9.23 12.05 33.95
CA GLU A 452 -10.57 11.91 33.34
C GLU A 452 -10.84 10.50 32.84
N TYR A 453 -9.86 9.88 32.16
CA TYR A 453 -9.93 8.50 31.71
C TYR A 453 -10.16 7.55 32.88
N ARG A 454 -9.35 7.63 33.92
CA ARG A 454 -9.50 6.81 35.11
C ARG A 454 -10.89 6.95 35.76
N ASN A 455 -11.35 8.20 35.97
CA ASN A 455 -12.67 8.47 36.56
C ASN A 455 -13.80 7.89 35.69
N ARG A 456 -13.74 8.05 34.39
CA ARG A 456 -14.74 7.50 33.45
C ARG A 456 -14.77 5.97 33.46
N LYS A 457 -13.61 5.32 33.53
CA LYS A 457 -13.48 3.87 33.59
C LYS A 457 -13.60 3.30 35.01
N LYS A 458 -13.69 4.17 36.04
CA LYS A 458 -13.69 3.79 37.46
C LYS A 458 -12.47 2.99 37.89
N LEU A 459 -11.28 3.38 37.39
CA LEU A 459 -10.02 2.74 37.67
C LEU A 459 -9.33 3.31 38.90
N PRO A 460 -8.61 2.50 39.71
CA PRO A 460 -7.79 3.00 40.79
C PRO A 460 -6.57 3.78 40.24
N PRO A 461 -5.83 4.53 41.06
CA PRO A 461 -4.55 5.07 40.69
C PRO A 461 -3.59 3.95 40.20
N ALA A 462 -2.76 4.23 39.19
CA ALA A 462 -1.72 3.31 38.81
C ALA A 462 -0.69 3.19 39.93
N ARG A 463 -0.32 1.97 40.29
CA ARG A 463 0.66 1.66 41.33
C ARG A 463 1.64 0.61 40.83
N MET A 464 2.88 0.73 41.27
CA MET A 464 3.94 -0.23 40.96
C MET A 464 4.42 -0.92 42.24
N ARG A 465 4.39 -2.23 42.24
CA ARG A 465 5.17 -3.02 43.18
C ARG A 465 6.61 -3.10 42.62
N VAL A 466 7.53 -2.41 43.27
CA VAL A 466 8.92 -2.37 42.84
C VAL A 466 9.58 -3.70 43.15
N GLU A 467 10.15 -4.35 42.14
CA GLU A 467 10.90 -5.60 42.32
C GLU A 467 12.40 -5.39 42.21
N MET A 468 12.81 -4.33 41.51
CA MET A 468 14.22 -3.99 41.35
C MET A 468 14.37 -2.47 41.19
N ASN A 469 15.31 -1.92 41.96
CA ASN A 469 15.81 -0.58 41.87
C ASN A 469 17.20 -0.59 41.27
N LEU A 470 17.35 0.01 40.08
CA LEU A 470 18.62 0.04 39.34
C LEU A 470 19.53 1.20 39.80
N CYS A 471 19.02 2.12 40.62
CA CYS A 471 19.81 3.17 41.25
C CYS A 471 20.39 2.71 42.58
N GLU A 472 21.70 2.89 42.73
CA GLU A 472 22.35 2.64 44.02
C GLU A 472 22.40 3.85 44.95
N LYS A 473 22.57 5.03 44.35
CA LYS A 473 22.61 6.29 45.10
C LYS A 473 21.84 7.35 44.33
N GLY A 474 21.35 8.34 45.04
CA GLY A 474 20.65 9.49 44.49
C GLY A 474 19.31 9.71 45.15
N TRP A 475 18.42 10.36 44.50
CA TRP A 475 17.15 10.82 45.01
C TRP A 475 16.04 9.75 45.04
N ILE A 476 16.34 8.51 44.70
CA ILE A 476 15.43 7.36 44.87
C ILE A 476 15.87 6.38 45.95
N ASP A 477 16.78 6.79 46.81
CA ASP A 477 17.29 5.95 47.93
C ASP A 477 16.19 5.50 48.90
N ASP A 478 15.04 6.21 48.92
CA ASP A 478 13.86 5.89 49.74
C ASP A 478 12.98 4.80 49.09
N VAL A 479 13.20 4.42 47.84
CA VAL A 479 12.42 3.38 47.14
C VAL A 479 13.00 1.99 47.47
N LYS A 480 12.16 1.17 48.09
CA LYS A 480 12.53 -0.18 48.52
C LYS A 480 11.93 -1.25 47.65
N GLU A 481 12.71 -2.27 47.32
CA GLU A 481 12.24 -3.50 46.67
C GLU A 481 11.19 -4.19 47.55
N GLY A 482 10.07 -4.61 46.91
CA GLY A 482 8.93 -5.22 47.58
C GLY A 482 7.79 -4.25 47.97
N ASP A 483 8.07 -2.96 48.08
CA ASP A 483 7.07 -1.95 48.42
C ASP A 483 6.25 -1.53 47.19
N ILE A 484 5.04 -0.99 47.48
CA ILE A 484 4.13 -0.49 46.44
C ILE A 484 4.09 1.03 46.51
N TYR A 485 4.33 1.67 45.36
CA TYR A 485 4.34 3.12 45.21
C TYR A 485 3.29 3.57 44.20
N ASP A 486 2.75 4.78 44.40
CA ASP A 486 1.93 5.41 43.41
C ASP A 486 2.78 5.76 42.18
N PHE A 487 2.28 5.39 41.02
CA PHE A 487 2.92 5.68 39.75
C PHE A 487 2.41 7.04 39.24
N PRO A 488 3.25 7.90 38.72
CA PRO A 488 4.68 7.88 38.64
C PRO A 488 5.33 8.73 39.74
N ARG A 489 6.51 8.36 40.13
CA ARG A 489 7.42 9.28 40.79
C ARG A 489 8.28 9.91 39.72
N GLU A 490 8.35 11.24 39.68
CA GLU A 490 9.16 11.99 38.74
C GLU A 490 10.52 11.34 38.56
N LEU A 491 11.17 11.47 37.43
CA LEU A 491 12.52 11.02 37.07
C LEU A 491 13.08 9.70 37.69
N THR A 492 12.50 9.20 38.78
CA THR A 492 12.92 7.93 39.40
C THR A 492 12.37 6.70 38.71
N ASN A 493 11.40 6.88 37.80
CA ASN A 493 10.69 5.79 37.16
C ASN A 493 11.55 5.01 36.18
N GLU A 494 12.45 5.67 35.48
CA GLU A 494 13.33 5.05 34.49
C GLU A 494 14.27 4.02 35.10
N ALA A 495 14.61 4.15 36.36
CA ALA A 495 15.52 3.24 37.06
C ALA A 495 14.82 2.12 37.82
N LEU A 496 13.53 1.88 37.61
CA LEU A 496 12.74 0.88 38.32
C LEU A 496 12.24 -0.22 37.39
N SER A 497 12.12 -1.44 37.93
CA SER A 497 11.47 -2.58 37.30
C SER A 497 10.57 -3.29 38.31
N GLY A 498 9.38 -3.69 37.92
CA GLY A 498 8.41 -4.33 38.81
C GLY A 498 7.11 -4.71 38.12
N ILE A 499 6.05 -4.73 38.92
CA ILE A 499 4.72 -5.17 38.49
C ILE A 499 3.70 -4.06 38.73
N LEU A 500 2.85 -3.79 37.73
CA LEU A 500 1.68 -2.95 37.87
C LEU A 500 0.69 -3.60 38.85
N ALA A 501 0.53 -2.94 40.00
CA ALA A 501 -0.37 -3.40 41.08
C ALA A 501 -1.78 -2.88 40.82
N GLY A 502 -2.52 -3.54 39.92
CA GLY A 502 -3.86 -3.13 39.54
C GLY A 502 -4.28 -3.68 38.18
N PRO A 503 -5.45 -3.27 37.68
CA PRO A 503 -5.88 -3.62 36.30
C PRO A 503 -4.92 -3.10 35.25
N LYS A 504 -4.71 -3.84 34.16
CA LYS A 504 -3.88 -3.41 33.03
C LYS A 504 -4.33 -2.08 32.42
N GLU A 505 -5.61 -1.78 32.50
CA GLU A 505 -6.18 -0.51 32.03
C GLU A 505 -5.63 0.71 32.77
N CYS A 506 -4.99 0.54 33.94
CA CYS A 506 -4.30 1.64 34.62
C CYS A 506 -2.98 2.02 33.95
N HIS A 507 -2.41 1.14 33.08
CA HIS A 507 -1.19 1.43 32.35
C HIS A 507 -1.43 2.47 31.26
N GLU A 508 -0.43 3.34 31.02
CA GLU A 508 -0.52 4.43 30.05
C GLU A 508 -0.87 3.96 28.63
N ALA A 509 -0.39 2.79 28.22
CA ALA A 509 -0.66 2.27 26.88
C ALA A 509 -2.16 2.11 26.60
N TYR A 510 -2.95 1.66 27.60
CA TYR A 510 -4.40 1.54 27.48
C TYR A 510 -5.11 2.89 27.48
N TYR A 511 -4.57 3.87 28.19
CA TYR A 511 -5.06 5.25 28.15
C TYR A 511 -4.86 5.87 26.76
N VAL A 512 -3.66 5.72 26.18
CA VAL A 512 -3.36 6.21 24.83
C VAL A 512 -4.24 5.53 23.79
N ALA A 513 -4.39 4.21 23.88
CA ALA A 513 -5.27 3.44 22.99
C ALA A 513 -6.75 3.87 23.13
N ASP A 514 -7.24 4.14 24.34
CA ASP A 514 -8.62 4.61 24.57
C ASP A 514 -8.88 5.97 23.92
N MET A 515 -7.93 6.91 24.00
CA MET A 515 -8.05 8.20 23.32
C MET A 515 -8.17 8.04 21.82
N ALA A 516 -7.29 7.24 21.21
CA ALA A 516 -7.31 6.96 19.77
C ALA A 516 -8.61 6.26 19.34
N CYS A 517 -9.07 5.25 20.10
CA CYS A 517 -10.32 4.53 19.83
C CYS A 517 -11.53 5.46 19.86
N ARG A 518 -11.63 6.34 20.84
CA ARG A 518 -12.72 7.33 20.94
C ARG A 518 -12.72 8.30 19.76
N GLN A 519 -11.54 8.78 19.37
CA GLN A 519 -11.43 9.64 18.19
C GLN A 519 -11.87 8.93 16.90
N LEU A 520 -11.55 7.65 16.75
CA LEU A 520 -12.05 6.86 15.62
C LEU A 520 -13.59 6.73 15.63
N GLU A 521 -14.21 6.56 16.81
CA GLU A 521 -15.67 6.53 16.96
C GLU A 521 -16.30 7.88 16.58
N GLU A 522 -15.72 9.00 17.00
CA GLU A 522 -16.16 10.35 16.64
C GLU A 522 -16.05 10.59 15.13
N LEU A 523 -14.92 10.22 14.51
CA LEU A 523 -14.71 10.32 13.07
C LEU A 523 -15.76 9.53 12.27
N LYS A 524 -16.08 8.32 12.72
CA LYS A 524 -17.12 7.48 12.09
C LYS A 524 -18.50 8.09 12.22
N GLN A 525 -18.83 8.63 13.39
CA GLN A 525 -20.12 9.28 13.61
C GLN A 525 -20.28 10.54 12.74
N GLU A 526 -19.21 11.31 12.57
CA GLU A 526 -19.22 12.46 11.67
C GLU A 526 -19.36 12.06 10.19
N GLU A 527 -18.71 10.97 9.77
CA GLU A 527 -18.88 10.42 8.43
C GLU A 527 -20.35 10.08 8.18
N LEU A 528 -20.98 9.32 9.07
CA LEU A 528 -22.39 8.93 8.99
C LEU A 528 -23.36 10.13 8.98
N ASN A 529 -23.05 11.20 9.72
CA ASN A 529 -23.89 12.41 9.74
C ASN A 529 -23.78 13.17 8.41
N ARG A 530 -22.57 13.30 7.85
CA ARG A 530 -22.37 13.92 6.51
C ARG A 530 -23.07 13.15 5.39
N GLU A 531 -23.03 11.82 5.42
CA GLU A 531 -23.75 10.99 4.45
C GLU A 531 -25.28 11.25 4.49
N LYS A 532 -25.87 11.43 5.67
CA LYS A 532 -27.29 11.77 5.83
C LYS A 532 -27.65 13.14 5.27
N GLU A 533 -26.76 14.11 5.39
CA GLU A 533 -26.97 15.49 4.94
C GLU A 533 -26.71 15.69 3.43
N LYS A 534 -26.46 14.61 2.67
CA LYS A 534 -26.06 14.64 1.25
C LYS A 534 -24.83 15.53 0.97
N GLY A 535 -24.00 15.72 1.99
CA GLY A 535 -22.72 16.41 1.85
C GLY A 535 -21.67 15.56 1.15
N SER A 536 -20.78 16.18 0.43
CA SER A 536 -19.73 15.52 -0.32
C SER A 536 -18.65 14.94 0.60
N GLY A 537 -18.37 13.65 0.44
CA GLY A 537 -17.08 13.00 0.70
C GLY A 537 -16.61 12.87 2.16
N GLN A 538 -15.92 11.75 2.40
CA GLN A 538 -15.13 11.52 3.61
C GLN A 538 -13.95 12.51 3.63
N VAL A 539 -13.73 13.18 4.75
CA VAL A 539 -12.48 13.90 5.02
C VAL A 539 -11.49 12.87 5.55
N PRO A 540 -10.39 12.59 4.83
CA PRO A 540 -9.41 11.63 5.29
C PRO A 540 -8.72 12.12 6.55
N PHE A 541 -8.23 11.19 7.37
CA PHE A 541 -7.46 11.52 8.55
C PHE A 541 -6.07 10.86 8.52
N MET A 542 -5.10 11.51 9.13
CA MET A 542 -3.86 10.93 9.61
C MET A 542 -3.92 10.88 11.14
N MET A 543 -3.76 9.70 11.72
CA MET A 543 -3.71 9.50 13.17
C MET A 543 -2.37 8.87 13.54
N ARG A 544 -1.58 9.57 14.33
CA ARG A 544 -0.37 9.05 14.94
C ARG A 544 -0.62 8.75 16.42
N VAL A 545 -0.25 7.54 16.83
CA VAL A 545 -0.45 7.03 18.20
C VAL A 545 0.90 6.55 18.70
N ASP A 546 1.52 7.31 19.58
CA ASP A 546 2.86 7.07 20.09
C ASP A 546 2.78 6.62 21.55
N PHE A 547 3.11 5.36 21.79
CA PHE A 547 3.15 4.76 23.13
C PHE A 547 4.46 5.10 23.83
N TRP A 548 4.44 5.33 25.18
CA TRP A 548 5.67 5.44 25.96
C TRP A 548 6.34 4.08 26.15
N GLY A 549 5.54 3.02 26.29
CA GLY A 549 6.09 1.67 26.39
C GLY A 549 6.59 1.11 25.02
N PRO A 550 7.53 0.15 25.07
CA PRO A 550 8.14 -0.48 26.26
C PRO A 550 9.32 0.25 26.93
N HIS A 551 9.53 1.55 26.71
CA HIS A 551 10.54 2.32 27.42
C HIS A 551 10.41 2.08 28.95
N GLN A 552 11.53 1.99 29.64
CA GLN A 552 11.52 1.86 31.11
C GLN A 552 10.79 3.04 31.78
N PRO A 553 10.18 2.84 32.96
CA PRO A 553 10.24 1.68 33.86
C PRO A 553 9.45 0.49 33.33
N TYR A 554 9.98 -0.70 33.50
CA TYR A 554 9.28 -1.93 33.09
C TYR A 554 8.25 -2.32 34.14
N CYS A 555 6.99 -2.21 33.80
CA CYS A 555 5.88 -2.35 34.73
C CYS A 555 4.65 -3.08 34.13
N PRO A 556 4.80 -4.32 33.62
CA PRO A 556 3.66 -5.10 33.17
C PRO A 556 2.79 -5.54 34.36
N THR A 557 1.57 -6.00 34.09
CA THR A 557 0.79 -6.73 35.13
C THR A 557 1.38 -8.12 35.38
N GLU A 558 0.97 -8.77 36.48
CA GLU A 558 1.35 -10.14 36.84
C GLU A 558 1.06 -11.14 35.69
N GLU A 559 -0.09 -10.96 35.01
CA GLU A 559 -0.53 -11.79 33.89
C GLU A 559 0.48 -11.78 32.74
N PHE A 560 0.93 -10.62 32.33
CA PHE A 560 1.89 -10.50 31.23
C PHE A 560 3.32 -10.88 31.65
N ALA A 561 3.70 -10.58 32.88
CA ALA A 561 4.99 -10.98 33.42
C ALA A 561 5.14 -12.51 33.51
N ALA A 562 4.04 -13.20 33.86
CA ALA A 562 4.01 -14.67 33.95
C ALA A 562 4.21 -15.39 32.61
N LEU A 563 4.03 -14.72 31.47
CA LEU A 563 4.34 -15.28 30.16
C LEU A 563 5.84 -15.52 29.95
N TYR A 564 6.66 -14.84 30.72
CA TYR A 564 8.13 -14.85 30.61
C TYR A 564 8.80 -15.10 31.96
N PRO A 565 8.73 -16.36 32.50
CA PRO A 565 9.46 -16.68 33.72
C PRO A 565 10.94 -16.34 33.58
N PRO A 566 11.55 -15.62 34.52
CA PRO A 566 12.96 -15.17 34.40
C PRO A 566 13.93 -16.31 34.03
N GLU A 567 13.77 -17.49 34.64
CA GLU A 567 14.60 -18.67 34.40
C GLU A 567 14.45 -19.28 33.01
N SER A 568 13.39 -18.91 32.24
CA SER A 568 13.20 -19.36 30.88
C SER A 568 13.90 -18.49 29.83
N ILE A 569 14.43 -17.34 30.23
CA ILE A 569 15.10 -16.40 29.32
C ILE A 569 16.55 -16.82 29.17
N GLU A 570 16.90 -17.27 27.97
CA GLU A 570 18.27 -17.70 27.65
C GLU A 570 19.22 -16.50 27.55
N GLU A 571 20.48 -16.76 27.96
CA GLU A 571 21.54 -15.75 27.87
C GLU A 571 21.79 -15.36 26.41
N TYR A 572 21.95 -14.06 26.18
CA TYR A 572 22.30 -13.56 24.86
C TYR A 572 23.76 -13.89 24.53
N PRO A 573 24.05 -14.26 23.28
CA PRO A 573 25.44 -14.46 22.88
C PRO A 573 26.33 -13.23 23.13
N SER A 574 25.77 -12.02 22.96
CA SER A 574 26.49 -10.76 23.21
C SER A 574 26.55 -10.35 24.69
N PHE A 575 25.84 -11.02 25.60
CA PHE A 575 25.94 -10.72 27.03
C PHE A 575 27.33 -10.99 27.59
N ALA A 576 27.96 -12.10 27.18
CA ALA A 576 29.31 -12.48 27.60
C ALA A 576 30.44 -11.81 26.77
N ASP A 577 30.11 -10.84 25.91
CA ASP A 577 31.09 -10.07 25.13
C ASP A 577 32.09 -9.40 26.08
N ASP A 578 33.38 -9.66 25.90
CA ASP A 578 34.46 -9.08 26.69
C ASP A 578 34.81 -7.65 26.23
N LEU A 579 34.15 -7.16 25.22
CA LEU A 579 34.34 -5.86 24.56
C LEU A 579 35.76 -5.67 23.98
N ALA A 580 36.53 -6.76 23.84
CA ALA A 580 37.80 -6.72 23.14
C ALA A 580 37.54 -6.40 21.64
N GLY A 581 38.13 -5.34 21.15
CA GLY A 581 37.89 -4.89 19.78
C GLY A 581 36.66 -3.98 19.62
N LYS A 582 36.06 -3.53 20.72
CA LYS A 582 35.04 -2.48 20.73
C LYS A 582 35.64 -1.11 21.01
N PRO A 583 35.04 -0.01 20.51
CA PRO A 583 35.53 1.33 20.86
C PRO A 583 35.28 1.68 22.33
N GLU A 584 35.96 2.69 22.79
CA GLU A 584 35.89 3.15 24.19
C GLU A 584 34.49 3.52 24.66
N SER A 585 33.59 3.88 23.73
CA SER A 585 32.17 4.18 24.01
C SER A 585 31.45 3.03 24.72
N TYR A 586 31.77 1.77 24.41
CA TYR A 586 31.18 0.61 25.08
C TYR A 586 31.62 0.46 26.52
N LEU A 587 32.74 1.08 26.90
CA LEU A 587 33.25 1.02 28.29
C LEU A 587 32.63 2.11 29.17
N PHE A 588 31.94 3.10 28.62
CA PHE A 588 31.38 4.20 29.41
C PHE A 588 30.32 3.74 30.41
N ASP A 589 29.52 2.74 30.07
CA ASP A 589 28.49 2.20 30.95
C ASP A 589 28.96 1.04 31.82
N THR A 590 30.04 0.34 31.45
CA THR A 590 30.53 -0.87 32.14
C THR A 590 31.52 -0.57 33.28
N GLY A 591 32.24 0.52 33.20
CA GLY A 591 33.30 0.87 34.17
C GLY A 591 33.06 2.18 34.90
N ARG A 592 32.02 2.91 34.62
CA ARG A 592 31.73 4.19 35.25
C ARG A 592 30.38 4.16 35.96
N GLU A 593 30.32 4.74 37.11
CA GLU A 593 29.11 5.17 37.77
C GLU A 593 28.48 6.25 36.89
N THR A 594 27.57 5.85 35.98
CA THR A 594 26.86 6.80 35.15
C THR A 594 25.86 7.52 36.01
N SER A 595 26.15 8.79 36.30
CA SER A 595 25.25 9.62 37.08
C SER A 595 24.49 10.56 36.13
N ARG A 596 23.23 10.33 35.90
CA ARG A 596 22.33 11.34 35.41
C ARG A 596 21.76 12.09 36.60
N GLU A 597 21.99 13.37 36.68
CA GLU A 597 21.50 14.22 37.76
C GLU A 597 21.84 13.67 39.18
N ARG A 598 23.06 13.09 39.33
CA ARG A 598 23.57 12.48 40.58
C ARG A 598 22.99 11.10 40.92
N GLN A 599 22.26 10.45 40.02
CA GLN A 599 21.87 9.05 40.17
C GLN A 599 22.99 8.14 39.67
N LEU A 600 23.29 7.15 40.45
CA LEU A 600 24.16 6.07 40.07
C LEU A 600 23.27 4.96 39.49
N ILE A 601 23.25 4.81 38.20
CA ILE A 601 22.65 3.64 37.59
C ILE A 601 23.65 2.52 37.74
N ARG A 602 23.23 1.48 38.38
CA ARG A 602 24.06 0.31 38.54
C ARG A 602 24.20 -0.44 37.27
N PRO A 603 25.36 -0.47 36.80
CA PRO A 603 25.63 -1.35 35.71
C PRO A 603 26.44 -2.51 36.12
N ASN A 604 26.99 -2.85 35.39
CA ASN A 604 27.88 -3.78 34.91
C ASN A 604 29.14 -4.01 35.68
N PRO A 605 29.50 -5.33 35.72
CA PRO A 605 28.62 -6.40 35.18
C PRO A 605 27.55 -6.81 36.17
N MET A 606 26.26 -6.62 35.86
CA MET A 606 25.16 -7.30 36.57
C MET A 606 25.17 -8.77 36.17
N GLU A 607 24.94 -9.67 37.15
CA GLU A 607 24.78 -11.09 36.87
C GLU A 607 23.56 -11.34 35.96
N TRP A 608 23.66 -12.35 35.09
CA TRP A 608 22.56 -12.70 34.16
C TRP A 608 21.23 -12.96 34.87
N SER A 609 21.24 -13.58 36.04
CA SER A 609 20.03 -13.82 36.85
C SER A 609 19.28 -12.54 37.22
N ARG A 610 19.95 -11.40 37.33
CA ARG A 610 19.29 -10.09 37.54
C ARG A 610 18.74 -9.54 36.22
N TRP A 611 19.49 -9.69 35.14
CA TRP A 611 19.02 -9.34 33.80
C TRP A 611 17.78 -10.14 33.40
N GLN A 612 17.73 -11.44 33.69
CA GLN A 612 16.53 -12.26 33.44
C GLN A 612 15.27 -11.66 34.07
N LYS A 613 15.35 -11.12 35.27
CA LYS A 613 14.21 -10.44 35.91
C LYS A 613 13.80 -9.16 35.19
N ILE A 614 14.75 -8.33 34.79
CA ILE A 614 14.48 -7.10 34.02
C ILE A 614 13.85 -7.45 32.67
N LEU A 615 14.45 -8.38 31.95
CA LEU A 615 13.98 -8.84 30.63
C LEU A 615 12.58 -9.44 30.71
N SER A 616 12.29 -10.22 31.75
CA SER A 616 10.96 -10.76 32.01
C SER A 616 9.89 -9.64 32.07
N ARG A 617 10.20 -8.55 32.76
CA ARG A 617 9.28 -7.40 32.90
C ARG A 617 9.20 -6.59 31.62
N CYS A 618 10.33 -6.40 30.94
CA CYS A 618 10.36 -5.75 29.63
C CYS A 618 9.52 -6.53 28.59
N TYR A 619 9.71 -7.84 28.47
CA TYR A 619 8.96 -8.68 27.52
C TYR A 619 7.47 -8.71 27.84
N GLY A 620 7.12 -8.82 29.15
CA GLY A 620 5.74 -8.70 29.57
C GLY A 620 5.11 -7.34 29.19
N GLN A 621 5.89 -6.26 29.32
CA GLN A 621 5.42 -4.92 28.93
C GLN A 621 5.26 -4.79 27.40
N ILE A 622 6.18 -5.36 26.59
CA ILE A 622 6.05 -5.37 25.13
C ILE A 622 4.76 -6.05 24.73
N THR A 623 4.46 -7.26 25.27
CA THR A 623 3.21 -7.97 24.97
C THR A 623 1.97 -7.19 25.42
N MET A 624 2.05 -6.50 26.56
CA MET A 624 0.95 -5.66 27.07
C MET A 624 0.71 -4.43 26.19
N VAL A 625 1.78 -3.79 25.71
CA VAL A 625 1.70 -2.66 24.76
C VAL A 625 1.18 -3.12 23.42
N ASP A 626 1.60 -4.29 22.93
CA ASP A 626 1.06 -4.93 21.71
C ASP A 626 -0.47 -5.11 21.81
N GLU A 627 -0.97 -5.60 22.95
CA GLU A 627 -2.42 -5.71 23.15
C GLU A 627 -3.11 -4.34 23.12
N ALA A 628 -2.54 -3.33 23.78
CA ALA A 628 -3.13 -1.99 23.82
C ALA A 628 -3.16 -1.35 22.42
N ALA A 629 -2.08 -1.44 21.66
CA ALA A 629 -2.00 -0.94 20.28
C ALA A 629 -2.95 -1.74 19.36
N GLY A 630 -3.04 -3.05 19.56
CA GLY A 630 -3.97 -3.91 18.84
C GLY A 630 -5.43 -3.49 18.98
N ARG A 631 -5.84 -2.96 20.15
CA ARG A 631 -7.20 -2.42 20.34
C ARG A 631 -7.53 -1.26 19.40
N VAL A 632 -6.54 -0.46 19.02
CA VAL A 632 -6.75 0.65 18.07
C VAL A 632 -7.03 0.09 16.67
N ILE A 633 -6.24 -0.92 16.23
CA ILE A 633 -6.47 -1.59 14.93
C ILE A 633 -7.82 -2.29 14.91
N GLU A 634 -8.19 -2.99 15.99
CA GLU A 634 -9.48 -3.67 16.06
C GLU A 634 -10.65 -2.69 16.03
N LYS A 635 -10.54 -1.55 16.72
CA LYS A 635 -11.54 -0.47 16.66
C LYS A 635 -11.67 0.08 15.24
N LEU A 636 -10.56 0.29 14.53
CA LEU A 636 -10.56 0.72 13.13
C LEU A 636 -11.32 -0.26 12.23
N ARG A 637 -11.14 -1.59 12.47
CA ARG A 637 -11.85 -2.66 11.74
C ARG A 637 -13.33 -2.71 12.10
N GLU A 638 -13.66 -2.66 13.39
CA GLU A 638 -15.04 -2.65 13.89
C GLU A 638 -15.86 -1.52 13.27
N LEU A 639 -15.25 -0.37 13.07
CA LEU A 639 -15.88 0.81 12.47
C LEU A 639 -15.87 0.77 10.92
N HIS A 640 -15.39 -0.30 10.29
CA HIS A 640 -15.22 -0.43 8.83
C HIS A 640 -14.40 0.70 8.20
N LEU A 641 -13.41 1.23 8.92
CA LEU A 641 -12.47 2.21 8.41
C LEU A 641 -11.20 1.58 7.82
N GLY A 642 -10.88 0.34 8.24
CA GLY A 642 -9.64 -0.36 7.86
C GLY A 642 -9.52 -0.69 6.37
N GLU A 643 -10.63 -0.79 5.63
CA GLU A 643 -10.64 -1.15 4.21
C GLU A 643 -9.94 -0.09 3.31
N ASN A 644 -9.87 1.16 3.77
CA ASN A 644 -9.19 2.26 3.09
C ASN A 644 -8.24 2.98 4.06
N THR A 645 -7.42 2.23 4.77
CA THR A 645 -6.46 2.79 5.72
C THR A 645 -5.09 2.17 5.50
N LEU A 646 -4.06 3.00 5.33
CA LEU A 646 -2.67 2.60 5.46
C LEU A 646 -2.35 2.50 6.96
N ILE A 647 -2.00 1.31 7.42
CA ILE A 647 -1.57 1.06 8.81
C ILE A 647 -0.05 0.88 8.81
N ILE A 648 0.64 1.63 9.66
CA ILE A 648 2.08 1.56 9.87
C ILE A 648 2.31 1.30 11.36
N TRP A 649 3.09 0.28 11.70
CA TRP A 649 3.51 0.01 13.07
C TRP A 649 5.02 -0.17 13.12
N THR A 650 5.69 0.65 13.93
CA THR A 650 7.14 0.68 14.07
C THR A 650 7.59 1.09 15.47
N ALA A 651 8.90 1.12 15.70
CA ALA A 651 9.54 1.72 16.87
C ALA A 651 10.38 2.94 16.44
N ASP A 652 10.71 3.83 17.38
CA ASP A 652 11.62 4.96 17.12
C ASP A 652 13.09 4.54 17.12
N HIS A 653 13.51 3.69 18.04
CA HIS A 653 14.81 3.01 18.10
C HIS A 653 14.70 1.77 18.99
N GLY A 654 15.76 0.99 19.07
CA GLY A 654 15.85 -0.18 19.93
C GLY A 654 16.43 0.11 21.33
N ASP A 655 16.89 -0.95 22.00
CA ASP A 655 17.42 -0.95 23.35
C ASP A 655 18.52 -2.01 23.47
N ALA A 656 19.61 -1.71 24.12
CA ALA A 656 20.71 -2.65 24.33
C ALA A 656 20.33 -3.85 25.20
N LEU A 657 19.50 -3.68 26.23
CA LEU A 657 18.87 -4.73 27.05
C LEU A 657 19.76 -5.96 27.31
N ALA A 658 20.82 -5.79 28.08
CA ALA A 658 21.79 -6.82 28.45
C ALA A 658 22.77 -7.23 27.33
N CYS A 659 22.76 -6.63 26.18
CA CYS A 659 23.73 -6.92 25.11
C CYS A 659 25.13 -6.36 25.39
N HIS A 660 26.14 -6.86 24.69
CA HIS A 660 27.54 -6.38 24.70
C HIS A 660 28.13 -6.13 26.10
N GLY A 661 28.21 -7.18 26.91
CA GLY A 661 28.75 -7.10 28.29
C GLY A 661 27.70 -6.60 29.30
N GLY A 662 26.41 -6.57 28.94
CA GLY A 662 25.33 -6.23 29.84
C GLY A 662 24.93 -4.74 29.84
N HIS A 663 24.89 -4.09 28.68
CA HIS A 663 24.44 -2.71 28.56
C HIS A 663 22.95 -2.55 28.83
N PHE A 664 22.58 -1.36 29.26
CA PHE A 664 21.22 -0.96 29.56
C PHE A 664 20.87 0.32 28.80
N ASP A 665 19.61 0.42 28.31
CA ASP A 665 19.16 1.58 27.57
C ASP A 665 19.91 1.75 26.22
N LYS A 666 20.00 2.94 25.74
CA LYS A 666 20.74 3.41 24.57
C LYS A 666 21.76 4.44 25.00
N ALA A 667 22.87 4.51 24.29
CA ALA A 667 23.89 5.50 24.65
C ALA A 667 24.68 6.00 23.43
N PHE A 668 25.96 5.64 23.38
CA PHE A 668 26.90 6.20 22.41
C PHE A 668 27.24 5.23 21.28
N TYR A 669 26.87 3.97 21.46
CA TYR A 669 27.17 2.86 20.58
C TYR A 669 25.99 2.56 19.65
N LEU A 670 26.29 1.92 18.53
CA LEU A 670 25.34 1.70 17.43
C LEU A 670 25.19 0.22 17.07
N PRO A 671 24.93 -0.71 18.06
CA PRO A 671 24.73 -2.12 17.75
C PRO A 671 23.37 -2.36 17.09
N GLU A 672 23.18 -3.56 16.49
CA GLU A 672 21.92 -3.96 15.84
C GLU A 672 20.74 -3.86 16.79
N GLU A 673 20.90 -4.19 18.06
CA GLU A 673 19.84 -4.14 19.08
C GLU A 673 19.28 -2.72 19.30
N VAL A 674 20.08 -1.70 19.03
CA VAL A 674 19.69 -0.30 19.18
C VAL A 674 19.22 0.30 17.84
N LEU A 675 19.84 -0.09 16.73
CA LEU A 675 19.56 0.50 15.41
C LEU A 675 18.45 -0.18 14.63
N ARG A 676 18.34 -1.52 14.74
CA ARG A 676 17.36 -2.28 13.98
C ARG A 676 16.02 -2.30 14.69
N ILE A 677 14.99 -1.82 14.00
CA ILE A 677 13.64 -1.64 14.56
C ILE A 677 12.60 -2.49 13.82
N PRO A 678 11.51 -2.91 14.48
CA PRO A 678 10.41 -3.58 13.81
C PRO A 678 9.64 -2.59 12.92
N LEU A 679 9.22 -3.04 11.73
CA LEU A 679 8.30 -2.30 10.87
C LEU A 679 7.35 -3.27 10.17
N ALA A 680 6.06 -3.07 10.36
CA ALA A 680 5.02 -3.73 9.60
C ALA A 680 4.07 -2.68 8.98
N MET A 681 3.64 -2.93 7.75
CA MET A 681 2.68 -2.08 7.06
C MET A 681 1.59 -2.92 6.41
N ALA A 682 0.34 -2.49 6.53
CA ALA A 682 -0.78 -3.05 5.79
C ALA A 682 -1.54 -1.93 5.08
N TYR A 683 -1.81 -2.14 3.78
CA TYR A 683 -2.62 -1.23 2.99
C TYR A 683 -3.45 -2.05 2.01
N PRO A 684 -4.75 -2.29 2.31
CA PRO A 684 -5.59 -3.16 1.50
C PRO A 684 -5.66 -2.69 0.04
N GLY A 685 -5.34 -3.61 -0.88
CA GLY A 685 -5.36 -3.33 -2.31
C GLY A 685 -4.11 -2.62 -2.86
N VAL A 686 -3.13 -2.29 -2.03
CA VAL A 686 -1.85 -1.68 -2.43
C VAL A 686 -0.67 -2.55 -2.01
N LEU A 687 -0.63 -2.99 -0.75
CA LEU A 687 0.42 -3.87 -0.26
C LEU A 687 -0.03 -5.34 -0.28
N PRO A 688 0.86 -6.28 -0.64
CA PRO A 688 0.58 -7.71 -0.59
C PRO A 688 0.43 -8.18 0.86
N LYS A 689 -0.25 -9.30 1.06
CA LYS A 689 -0.40 -9.93 2.37
C LYS A 689 0.70 -10.95 2.63
N ASN A 690 1.04 -11.13 3.91
CA ASN A 690 2.00 -12.13 4.39
C ASN A 690 3.33 -12.11 3.62
N ARG A 691 3.89 -10.92 3.46
CA ARG A 691 5.12 -10.69 2.68
C ARG A 691 6.25 -10.22 3.57
N VAL A 692 7.45 -10.76 3.37
CA VAL A 692 8.69 -10.26 3.97
C VAL A 692 9.48 -9.48 2.94
N CYS A 693 9.77 -8.22 3.23
CA CYS A 693 10.64 -7.36 2.42
C CYS A 693 12.03 -7.30 3.06
N ARG A 694 13.07 -7.67 2.29
CA ARG A 694 14.48 -7.66 2.72
C ARG A 694 15.27 -6.47 2.19
N LYS A 695 14.59 -5.48 1.64
CA LYS A 695 15.24 -4.21 1.26
C LYS A 695 15.65 -3.43 2.50
N LEU A 696 16.72 -2.67 2.38
CA LEU A 696 17.14 -1.75 3.44
C LEU A 696 16.17 -0.57 3.53
N ILE A 697 15.51 -0.43 4.65
CA ILE A 697 14.58 0.64 4.98
C ILE A 697 15.16 1.48 6.11
N THR A 698 14.90 2.78 6.09
CA THR A 698 15.18 3.67 7.22
C THR A 698 13.91 4.38 7.65
N ASN A 699 13.84 4.82 8.90
CA ASN A 699 12.69 5.61 9.38
C ASN A 699 12.54 6.98 8.68
N CYS A 700 13.56 7.45 7.91
CA CYS A 700 13.43 8.57 6.97
C CYS A 700 12.36 8.30 5.89
N ASP A 701 12.13 7.04 5.53
CA ASP A 701 11.21 6.63 4.47
C ASP A 701 9.73 6.78 4.84
N LEU A 702 9.43 6.89 6.13
CA LEU A 702 8.05 6.93 6.61
C LEU A 702 7.33 8.21 6.17
N ALA A 703 7.98 9.37 6.28
CA ALA A 703 7.37 10.64 5.89
C ALA A 703 7.03 10.70 4.39
N PRO A 704 7.94 10.43 3.43
CA PRO A 704 7.60 10.41 2.01
C PRO A 704 6.59 9.31 1.66
N THR A 705 6.57 8.17 2.34
CA THR A 705 5.57 7.12 2.16
C THR A 705 4.17 7.60 2.57
N ILE A 706 4.03 8.28 3.71
CA ILE A 706 2.78 8.87 4.20
C ILE A 706 2.26 9.93 3.23
N VAL A 707 3.16 10.82 2.78
CA VAL A 707 2.84 11.91 1.84
C VAL A 707 2.41 11.35 0.48
N SER A 708 3.13 10.36 -0.05
CA SER A 708 2.79 9.68 -1.30
C SER A 708 1.44 8.98 -1.23
N ALA A 709 1.17 8.24 -0.14
CA ALA A 709 -0.13 7.58 0.07
C ALA A 709 -1.29 8.57 0.07
N ALA A 710 -1.07 9.79 0.53
CA ALA A 710 -2.05 10.89 0.50
C ALA A 710 -2.16 11.58 -0.88
N GLY A 711 -1.35 11.18 -1.86
CA GLY A 711 -1.28 11.82 -3.18
C GLY A 711 -0.61 13.19 -3.17
N GLY A 712 0.26 13.45 -2.18
CA GLY A 712 1.02 14.69 -2.02
C GLY A 712 2.50 14.51 -2.39
N SER A 713 3.26 15.58 -2.24
CA SER A 713 4.72 15.60 -2.33
C SER A 713 5.28 16.69 -1.43
N PHE A 714 6.48 16.48 -0.89
CA PHE A 714 7.22 17.54 -0.21
C PHE A 714 7.62 18.65 -1.19
N HIS A 715 7.63 19.89 -0.74
CA HIS A 715 8.09 21.04 -1.55
C HIS A 715 9.61 21.09 -1.68
N LEU A 716 10.33 20.56 -0.70
CA LEU A 716 11.78 20.46 -0.67
C LEU A 716 12.21 18.99 -0.71
N PRO A 717 13.40 18.69 -1.24
CA PRO A 717 13.93 17.32 -1.22
C PRO A 717 14.05 16.78 0.21
N VAL A 718 13.76 15.50 0.40
CA VAL A 718 13.95 14.74 1.63
C VAL A 718 14.95 13.61 1.40
N ASP A 719 15.50 13.03 2.48
CA ASP A 719 16.48 11.95 2.39
C ASP A 719 15.84 10.57 2.23
N GLY A 720 14.59 10.44 2.66
CA GLY A 720 13.82 9.21 2.58
C GLY A 720 13.21 8.97 1.19
N ASP A 721 12.86 7.72 0.93
CA ASP A 721 12.14 7.27 -0.28
C ASP A 721 10.75 6.73 0.08
N ASP A 722 9.82 6.75 -0.87
CA ASP A 722 8.49 6.15 -0.71
C ASP A 722 8.57 4.62 -0.75
N ILE A 723 8.29 3.97 0.38
CA ILE A 723 8.30 2.50 0.52
C ILE A 723 7.29 1.81 -0.42
N LEU A 724 6.15 2.47 -0.71
CA LEU A 724 5.10 1.89 -1.57
C LEU A 724 5.62 1.61 -2.98
N ARG A 725 6.61 2.38 -3.47
CA ARG A 725 7.25 2.17 -4.77
C ARG A 725 7.87 0.78 -4.93
N LEU A 726 8.29 0.14 -3.83
CA LEU A 726 8.80 -1.24 -3.84
C LEU A 726 7.76 -2.26 -4.32
N PHE A 727 6.47 -1.91 -4.24
CA PHE A 727 5.34 -2.79 -4.55
C PHE A 727 4.48 -2.27 -5.71
N THR A 728 4.59 -0.98 -6.04
CA THR A 728 3.81 -0.34 -7.11
C THR A 728 4.60 -0.11 -8.39
N GLU A 729 5.93 -0.09 -8.34
CA GLU A 729 6.81 0.05 -9.52
C GLU A 729 7.41 -1.29 -9.94
N GLN A 730 7.53 -1.52 -11.24
CA GLN A 730 8.10 -2.77 -11.79
C GLN A 730 9.58 -2.97 -11.46
N LYS A 731 10.37 -1.89 -11.47
CA LYS A 731 11.81 -1.92 -11.18
C LYS A 731 12.17 -0.66 -10.38
N PRO A 732 11.76 -0.59 -9.12
CA PRO A 732 12.07 0.58 -8.32
C PRO A 732 13.58 0.71 -8.17
N CYS A 733 14.09 1.90 -8.45
CA CYS A 733 15.45 2.24 -8.04
C CYS A 733 15.42 2.41 -6.52
N TRP A 734 16.06 1.50 -5.79
CA TRP A 734 16.08 1.49 -4.34
C TRP A 734 17.50 1.53 -3.82
N ARG A 735 17.68 2.20 -2.69
CA ARG A 735 19.00 2.31 -2.05
C ARG A 735 19.62 0.95 -1.74
N THR A 736 20.94 0.93 -1.72
CA THR A 736 21.75 -0.27 -1.36
C THR A 736 22.39 -0.15 0.00
N ALA A 737 22.32 1.03 0.63
CA ALA A 737 22.87 1.29 1.96
C ALA A 737 21.98 2.24 2.75
N VAL A 738 22.05 2.18 4.08
CA VAL A 738 21.42 3.10 5.03
C VAL A 738 22.46 3.66 5.99
N LEU A 739 22.14 4.87 6.51
CA LEU A 739 22.95 5.60 7.48
C LEU A 739 22.21 5.69 8.82
N ALA A 740 22.95 5.58 9.92
CA ALA A 740 22.49 5.98 11.25
C ALA A 740 23.56 6.84 11.92
N GLU A 741 23.14 7.78 12.76
CA GLU A 741 24.03 8.78 13.35
C GLU A 741 23.79 8.93 14.86
N THR A 742 24.86 9.10 15.61
CA THR A 742 24.77 9.58 16.99
C THR A 742 25.71 10.74 17.25
N TYR A 743 25.29 11.63 18.10
CA TYR A 743 26.11 12.75 18.61
C TYR A 743 26.29 12.64 20.13
N GLY A 744 25.97 11.46 20.67
CA GLY A 744 26.02 11.13 22.08
C GLY A 744 24.70 11.42 22.79
N HIS A 745 24.60 10.98 24.04
CA HIS A 745 23.40 11.19 24.88
C HIS A 745 23.77 11.90 26.18
N LEU A 746 24.43 11.31 27.10
CA LEU A 746 24.85 11.92 28.37
C LEU A 746 26.24 12.58 28.27
N ALA A 747 27.00 12.20 27.27
CA ALA A 747 28.28 12.79 26.91
C ALA A 747 28.34 12.97 25.38
N ARG A 748 29.24 13.82 24.92
CA ARG A 748 29.45 14.00 23.48
C ARG A 748 30.22 12.80 22.93
N TRP A 749 29.62 12.19 21.93
CA TRP A 749 30.22 11.11 21.14
C TRP A 749 29.68 11.15 19.74
N ARG A 750 30.52 11.24 18.75
CA ARG A 750 30.07 11.24 17.36
C ARG A 750 30.44 9.91 16.70
N ALA A 751 29.43 9.24 16.17
CA ALA A 751 29.63 8.04 15.37
C ALA A 751 28.56 7.96 14.26
N GLU A 752 28.93 7.29 13.16
CA GLU A 752 28.10 7.09 11.99
C GLU A 752 28.16 5.64 11.57
N ALA A 753 27.01 4.96 11.55
CA ALA A 753 26.90 3.58 11.11
C ALA A 753 26.34 3.51 9.68
N VAL A 754 26.96 2.66 8.85
CA VAL A 754 26.49 2.35 7.51
C VAL A 754 26.23 0.86 7.39
N VAL A 755 25.01 0.50 6.98
CA VAL A 755 24.68 -0.89 6.61
C VAL A 755 24.63 -0.99 5.10
N TRP A 756 25.47 -1.85 4.52
CA TRP A 756 25.55 -2.11 3.07
C TRP A 756 25.69 -3.60 2.80
N GLN A 757 24.78 -4.17 2.01
CA GLN A 757 24.66 -5.62 1.83
C GLN A 757 24.46 -6.32 3.18
N GLN A 758 25.32 -7.29 3.56
CA GLN A 758 25.34 -7.94 4.87
C GLN A 758 26.32 -7.29 5.86
N TYR A 759 27.06 -6.27 5.45
CA TYR A 759 28.08 -5.65 6.30
C TYR A 759 27.57 -4.39 6.98
N LYS A 760 28.01 -4.19 8.20
CA LYS A 760 27.84 -2.95 8.96
C LYS A 760 29.20 -2.37 9.32
N TYR A 761 29.36 -1.09 9.08
CA TYR A 761 30.57 -0.31 9.40
C TYR A 761 30.18 0.84 10.31
N VAL A 762 30.97 1.08 11.36
CA VAL A 762 30.81 2.24 12.23
C VAL A 762 32.07 3.07 12.21
N ASP A 763 31.92 4.33 11.78
CA ASP A 763 32.93 5.37 11.91
C ASP A 763 32.77 6.07 13.27
N ASN A 764 33.63 5.78 14.19
CA ASN A 764 33.68 6.42 15.51
C ASN A 764 34.57 7.66 15.53
N HIS A 765 34.82 8.27 14.35
CA HIS A 765 35.69 9.43 14.13
C HIS A 765 37.12 9.26 14.71
N GLU A 766 37.39 9.78 15.91
CA GLU A 766 38.71 9.74 16.54
C GLU A 766 39.00 8.44 17.29
N ALA A 767 38.07 7.48 17.32
CA ALA A 767 38.17 6.21 18.02
C ALA A 767 38.27 5.01 17.06
N MET A 768 38.26 3.80 17.61
CA MET A 768 38.33 2.56 16.86
C MET A 768 37.13 2.40 15.93
N GLU A 769 37.40 2.13 14.65
CA GLU A 769 36.38 1.77 13.69
C GLU A 769 35.85 0.35 13.93
N GLU A 770 34.62 0.11 13.53
CA GLU A 770 33.97 -1.20 13.65
C GLU A 770 33.51 -1.68 12.27
N LEU A 771 33.69 -2.99 12.01
CA LEU A 771 33.20 -3.65 10.81
C LEU A 771 32.69 -5.04 11.17
N TYR A 772 31.44 -5.35 10.77
CA TYR A 772 30.80 -6.63 11.09
C TYR A 772 30.17 -7.25 9.85
N ASP A 773 30.16 -8.58 9.77
CA ASP A 773 29.34 -9.35 8.84
C ASP A 773 28.07 -9.82 9.56
N LEU A 774 26.95 -9.14 9.35
CA LEU A 774 25.68 -9.39 10.05
C LEU A 774 25.03 -10.75 9.72
N GLU A 775 25.44 -11.42 8.65
CA GLU A 775 24.98 -12.78 8.35
C GLU A 775 25.81 -13.84 9.09
N ALA A 776 27.12 -13.66 9.19
CA ALA A 776 28.02 -14.57 9.86
C ALA A 776 28.08 -14.31 11.38
N ASP A 777 28.00 -13.06 11.79
CA ASP A 777 28.07 -12.57 13.16
C ASP A 777 26.93 -11.57 13.46
N PRO A 778 25.69 -12.07 13.63
CA PRO A 778 24.52 -11.21 13.85
C PRO A 778 24.52 -10.52 15.23
N TYR A 779 25.43 -10.87 16.11
CA TYR A 779 25.61 -10.27 17.44
C TYR A 779 26.84 -9.37 17.53
N GLU A 780 27.52 -9.13 16.41
CA GLU A 780 28.62 -8.17 16.31
C GLU A 780 29.77 -8.41 17.33
N LEU A 781 30.11 -9.67 17.54
CA LEU A 781 31.14 -10.06 18.53
C LEU A 781 32.57 -9.94 17.98
N HIS A 782 32.75 -9.98 16.65
CA HIS A 782 34.05 -9.99 16.02
C HIS A 782 34.25 -8.78 15.10
N ASN A 783 35.06 -7.81 15.53
CA ASN A 783 35.33 -6.60 14.73
C ASN A 783 36.34 -6.88 13.60
N LEU A 784 35.86 -7.10 12.40
CA LEU A 784 36.60 -7.35 11.17
C LEU A 784 37.50 -6.17 10.74
N ALA A 785 37.28 -4.95 11.28
CA ALA A 785 38.14 -3.80 10.96
C ALA A 785 39.60 -4.01 11.42
N LEU A 786 39.80 -4.91 12.37
CA LEU A 786 41.12 -5.26 12.91
C LEU A 786 41.86 -6.32 12.07
N ASP A 787 41.17 -7.00 11.15
CA ASP A 787 41.72 -8.10 10.38
C ASP A 787 42.29 -7.60 9.03
N GLU A 788 43.52 -8.04 8.71
CA GLU A 788 44.21 -7.62 7.50
C GLU A 788 43.50 -8.02 6.22
N GLU A 789 42.78 -9.14 6.20
CA GLU A 789 42.04 -9.63 5.03
C GLU A 789 40.81 -8.76 4.67
N TYR A 790 40.25 -8.01 5.60
CA TYR A 790 39.10 -7.17 5.42
C TYR A 790 39.42 -5.70 5.08
N GLN A 791 40.69 -5.30 4.98
CA GLN A 791 41.06 -3.91 4.72
C GLN A 791 40.51 -3.32 3.42
N VAL A 792 40.36 -4.15 2.37
CA VAL A 792 39.75 -3.71 1.10
C VAL A 792 38.27 -3.46 1.27
N LEU A 793 37.56 -4.27 2.05
CA LEU A 793 36.16 -4.08 2.38
C LEU A 793 35.97 -2.84 3.25
N LEU A 794 36.78 -2.67 4.27
CA LEU A 794 36.77 -1.50 5.13
C LEU A 794 36.91 -0.19 4.33
N MET A 795 37.84 -0.16 3.36
CA MET A 795 37.96 1.00 2.47
C MET A 795 36.69 1.27 1.66
N LYS A 796 36.04 0.23 1.14
CA LYS A 796 34.75 0.38 0.43
C LYS A 796 33.67 0.91 1.35
N MET A 797 33.61 0.47 2.59
CA MET A 797 32.62 0.93 3.58
C MET A 797 32.85 2.40 3.96
N ARG A 798 34.10 2.84 4.14
CA ARG A 798 34.44 4.25 4.31
C ARG A 798 33.99 5.11 3.12
N MET A 799 34.20 4.63 1.89
CA MET A 799 33.71 5.34 0.68
C MET A 799 32.19 5.38 0.66
N LYS A 800 31.52 4.29 1.05
CA LYS A 800 30.05 4.25 1.11
C LYS A 800 29.50 5.22 2.16
N ARG A 801 30.16 5.38 3.30
CA ARG A 801 29.81 6.40 4.33
C ARG A 801 29.93 7.82 3.75
N LEU A 802 31.02 8.12 3.02
CA LEU A 802 31.20 9.43 2.37
C LEU A 802 30.18 9.70 1.25
N GLU A 803 29.70 8.66 0.54
CA GLU A 803 28.61 8.83 -0.43
C GLU A 803 27.29 9.21 0.25
N LEU A 804 26.97 8.64 1.40
CA LEU A 804 25.73 8.89 2.14
C LEU A 804 25.77 10.21 2.92
N LYS A 805 26.97 10.58 3.42
CA LYS A 805 27.19 11.81 4.16
C LYS A 805 28.56 12.38 3.79
N PRO A 806 28.62 13.28 2.82
CA PRO A 806 29.85 14.03 2.49
C PRO A 806 30.35 14.84 3.70
N GLU A 807 31.66 15.05 3.79
CA GLU A 807 32.28 15.86 4.86
C GLU A 807 31.86 17.34 4.81
#